data_d30e6c175a03e275dd6a59bc7f891480
#
_entry.id   d30e6c175a03e275dd6a59bc7f891480
#
_cell.length_a   1.000
_cell.length_b   1.000
_cell.length_c   1.000
_cell.angle_alpha   90.00
_cell.angle_beta   90.00
_cell.angle_gamma   90.00
#
_symmetry.space_group_name_H-M   'P 1'
#
loop_
_entity.id
_entity.type
_entity.pdbx_description
1 polymer ?
#
loop_
_entity_poly.entity_id
_entity_poly.type
_entity_poly.pdbx_seq_one_letter_code
_entity_poly.pdbx_strand_id
1 'polypeptide(L)'
;MRSDSLRGWIIDAQLGISGHHMDVWISGVNGNVERICVPWCACIHVHAENQLMVNLPQWLKLPEISEKFSIGATRMVKKRLSLDEFEMHNVLEIDVLDSRKIRKISQHIEARGEHHRYSLFSVDAHLAQRFFIEFGISPFQFVEWDGDSFSLLGENDTWPKMKVIELKFEYHSNNGFDTIKSYLKQIEILLWDGFLPGKRLDSVVRRKHCGKEFLAEFQDSINRLNPDVIITKGGDALHFAALDKLAKRVGFDLNLSRAESELKPRSMSRVVHSYGQVIRKDAYFPLNGRLHIDLDASFIVREGGILGLFELSRHSRQSPQDISRLSPGSVISAIQMRIAMEDGVLVPWKKNRAEDTKTAWELLATDRGGLYLDSKPGVYSDVIELDFASLFPSIIATRNISPETLNCACCQTTTEFPTTGMFVPLNPDEAEKAFRERARGGLFSSKIFPSANASALQVPGLKTHTCARTHGFLGRVVAPIIERRMQLKSQRKRKGDTFDLQQNALKWLLVTCFGYTGYKNARFGRIEAHEAICAWARDILLTTISIAEDDGWNVLHAIVDCIWIENKNLKTREEKIASAMQLSQKVTDLIGIPLEFEDIYDFIGFLPSRMHNAGSLTKYWAHGQNGFKLRGIEARQHSTCEWIAAIQKESLEILKDNLNDESNYDSITVQQKIIAKLHDEIKSLNSGKIDPKKLVVTRRVTKRIEDFSVSTNTQQALIRARRLGQDILPGRKVRFVATKPSPGIPESRVILLEELSDNSGFRIDSEYYEGLAIRAIWAILGPFGWSDEEIRQGHRKYTLFDFFSAFDSNPSINDSAY
;
A
#
# COMPACT_ATOMS: atom_id res chain seq x y z
N MET A 1 22.65 34.82 -30.18
CA MET A 1 23.37 34.06 -29.18
C MET A 1 22.57 32.76 -28.98
N ARG A 2 23.09 31.58 -29.37
CA ARG A 2 22.48 30.29 -29.02
C ARG A 2 22.57 30.21 -27.51
N SER A 3 21.44 30.17 -26.81
CA SER A 3 21.44 29.84 -25.42
C SER A 3 22.07 28.43 -25.30
N ASP A 4 23.09 28.27 -24.46
CA ASP A 4 23.65 26.96 -24.19
C ASP A 4 22.51 26.04 -23.72
N SER A 5 22.28 24.96 -24.48
CA SER A 5 21.23 24.00 -24.11
C SER A 5 21.57 23.36 -22.77
N LEU A 6 20.60 23.31 -21.85
CA LEU A 6 20.80 22.69 -20.56
C LEU A 6 20.43 21.20 -20.60
N ARG A 7 21.39 20.33 -20.26
CA ARG A 7 21.21 18.89 -20.22
C ARG A 7 21.27 18.35 -18.80
N GLY A 8 20.29 17.54 -18.41
CA GLY A 8 20.26 16.96 -17.08
C GLY A 8 18.98 16.17 -16.77
N TRP A 9 18.90 15.70 -15.53
CA TRP A 9 17.72 15.01 -15.04
C TRP A 9 16.74 16.00 -14.39
N ILE A 10 15.47 15.88 -14.74
CA ILE A 10 14.41 16.63 -14.05
C ILE A 10 14.29 16.11 -12.63
N ILE A 11 14.44 16.98 -11.63
CA ILE A 11 14.29 16.61 -10.21
C ILE A 11 12.85 16.81 -9.76
N ASP A 12 12.28 17.99 -10.03
CA ASP A 12 10.93 18.38 -9.63
C ASP A 12 10.43 19.55 -10.48
N ALA A 13 9.12 19.79 -10.46
CA ALA A 13 8.51 20.99 -10.98
C ALA A 13 7.47 21.51 -9.98
N GLN A 14 7.43 22.82 -9.79
CA GLN A 14 6.52 23.46 -8.85
C GLN A 14 5.99 24.75 -9.42
N LEU A 15 4.74 25.07 -9.07
CA LEU A 15 4.13 26.34 -9.46
C LEU A 15 4.90 27.51 -8.82
N GLY A 16 5.36 28.42 -9.61
CA GLY A 16 6.06 29.62 -9.15
C GLY A 16 5.15 30.56 -8.33
N ILE A 17 5.77 31.46 -7.59
CA ILE A 17 5.08 32.39 -6.68
C ILE A 17 4.02 33.26 -7.39
N SER A 18 4.25 33.63 -8.63
CA SER A 18 3.31 34.43 -9.44
C SER A 18 2.05 33.65 -9.84
N GLY A 19 2.11 32.31 -9.85
CA GLY A 19 1.00 31.47 -10.25
C GLY A 19 0.81 31.24 -11.76
N HIS A 20 1.69 31.82 -12.61
CA HIS A 20 1.61 31.74 -14.08
C HIS A 20 2.88 31.21 -14.76
N HIS A 21 3.76 30.53 -14.00
CA HIS A 21 4.89 29.80 -14.53
C HIS A 21 5.18 28.58 -13.67
N MET A 22 5.86 27.60 -14.23
CA MET A 22 6.41 26.45 -13.50
C MET A 22 7.92 26.63 -13.32
N ASP A 23 8.39 26.50 -12.09
CA ASP A 23 9.80 26.35 -11.75
C ASP A 23 10.19 24.89 -11.94
N VAL A 24 11.00 24.60 -12.95
CA VAL A 24 11.52 23.25 -13.23
C VAL A 24 12.95 23.17 -12.76
N TRP A 25 13.27 22.16 -11.95
CA TRP A 25 14.58 21.95 -11.38
C TRP A 25 15.28 20.80 -12.09
N ILE A 26 16.45 21.07 -12.66
CA ILE A 26 17.24 20.12 -13.47
C ILE A 26 18.60 19.92 -12.82
N SER A 27 18.98 18.68 -12.56
CA SER A 27 20.33 18.29 -12.13
C SER A 27 21.18 17.98 -13.34
N GLY A 28 22.17 18.81 -13.62
CA GLY A 28 23.12 18.59 -14.69
C GLY A 28 24.03 17.37 -14.43
N VAL A 29 24.77 16.95 -15.45
CA VAL A 29 25.70 15.81 -15.37
C VAL A 29 26.80 16.01 -14.31
N ASN A 30 27.17 17.27 -14.06
CA ASN A 30 28.11 17.68 -13.02
C ASN A 30 27.52 17.69 -11.60
N GLY A 31 26.22 17.41 -11.44
CA GLY A 31 25.48 17.42 -10.15
C GLY A 31 25.03 18.82 -9.70
N ASN A 32 25.26 19.86 -10.50
CA ASN A 32 24.68 21.17 -10.22
C ASN A 32 23.19 21.18 -10.57
N VAL A 33 22.39 21.78 -9.69
CA VAL A 33 20.94 21.91 -9.91
C VAL A 33 20.61 23.33 -10.35
N GLU A 34 19.97 23.44 -11.50
CA GLU A 34 19.54 24.70 -12.09
C GLU A 34 18.02 24.82 -12.12
N ARG A 35 17.53 26.05 -12.04
CA ARG A 35 16.11 26.38 -12.11
C ARG A 35 15.79 27.01 -13.47
N ILE A 36 14.79 26.45 -14.13
CA ILE A 36 14.21 26.99 -15.34
C ILE A 36 12.79 27.48 -15.02
N CYS A 37 12.47 28.69 -15.44
CA CYS A 37 11.13 29.27 -15.33
C CYS A 37 10.39 29.07 -16.67
N VAL A 38 9.42 28.19 -16.71
CA VAL A 38 8.61 27.92 -17.91
C VAL A 38 7.26 28.61 -17.78
N PRO A 39 6.93 29.58 -18.66
CA PRO A 39 5.61 30.22 -18.68
C PRO A 39 4.52 29.15 -18.86
N TRP A 40 3.58 29.07 -17.93
CA TRP A 40 2.53 28.05 -17.95
C TRP A 40 1.37 28.44 -17.04
N CYS A 41 0.16 28.20 -17.51
CA CYS A 41 -1.05 28.27 -16.69
C CYS A 41 -1.96 27.07 -16.96
N ALA A 42 -2.65 26.62 -15.93
CA ALA A 42 -3.54 25.49 -16.07
C ALA A 42 -4.92 25.95 -16.57
N CYS A 43 -5.56 25.12 -17.40
CA CYS A 43 -6.94 25.31 -17.85
C CYS A 43 -7.91 24.38 -17.08
N ILE A 44 -9.18 24.74 -17.03
CA ILE A 44 -10.28 23.87 -16.64
C ILE A 44 -11.24 23.69 -17.80
N HIS A 45 -11.97 22.57 -17.78
CA HIS A 45 -12.94 22.27 -18.82
C HIS A 45 -14.34 22.20 -18.21
N VAL A 46 -15.31 22.77 -18.92
CA VAL A 46 -16.70 22.81 -18.48
C VAL A 46 -17.59 22.31 -19.61
N HIS A 47 -18.49 21.40 -19.29
CA HIS A 47 -19.55 20.92 -20.20
C HIS A 47 -20.92 21.14 -19.57
N ALA A 48 -21.90 21.51 -20.36
CA ALA A 48 -23.28 21.68 -19.95
C ALA A 48 -24.20 21.64 -21.18
N GLU A 49 -25.49 21.72 -20.97
CA GLU A 49 -26.48 21.90 -22.03
C GLU A 49 -26.25 23.18 -22.83
N ASN A 50 -26.62 23.16 -24.12
CA ASN A 50 -26.24 24.18 -25.12
C ASN A 50 -26.46 25.65 -24.66
N GLN A 51 -27.60 25.96 -24.05
CA GLN A 51 -27.91 27.32 -23.64
C GLN A 51 -26.99 27.84 -22.50
N LEU A 52 -26.63 26.95 -21.57
CA LEU A 52 -25.69 27.25 -20.49
C LEU A 52 -24.27 27.49 -21.01
N MET A 53 -23.86 26.73 -22.04
CA MET A 53 -22.56 26.88 -22.71
C MET A 53 -22.40 28.21 -23.43
N VAL A 54 -23.48 28.81 -23.91
CA VAL A 54 -23.47 30.16 -24.54
C VAL A 54 -23.35 31.28 -23.48
N ASN A 55 -24.03 31.11 -22.36
CA ASN A 55 -24.08 32.15 -21.30
C ASN A 55 -22.84 32.18 -20.41
N LEU A 56 -22.15 31.04 -20.24
CA LEU A 56 -21.00 30.93 -19.33
C LEU A 56 -19.80 31.81 -19.79
N PRO A 57 -19.38 31.82 -21.07
CA PRO A 57 -18.28 32.68 -21.52
C PRO A 57 -18.55 34.20 -21.33
N GLN A 58 -19.80 34.64 -21.51
CA GLN A 58 -20.19 36.03 -21.30
C GLN A 58 -20.06 36.41 -19.83
N TRP A 59 -20.52 35.54 -18.94
CA TRP A 59 -20.39 35.76 -17.49
C TRP A 59 -18.92 35.75 -17.03
N LEU A 60 -18.07 34.87 -17.54
CA LEU A 60 -16.63 34.81 -17.23
C LEU A 60 -15.87 36.05 -17.63
N LYS A 61 -16.37 36.81 -18.67
CA LYS A 61 -15.77 38.04 -19.12
C LYS A 61 -16.13 39.27 -18.28
N LEU A 62 -17.09 39.16 -17.35
CA LEU A 62 -17.42 40.28 -16.44
C LEU A 62 -16.17 40.64 -15.62
N PRO A 63 -15.78 41.94 -15.53
CA PRO A 63 -14.56 42.34 -14.83
C PRO A 63 -14.50 41.84 -13.39
N GLU A 64 -15.61 41.85 -12.68
CA GLU A 64 -15.73 41.32 -11.32
C GLU A 64 -15.43 39.82 -11.17
N ILE A 65 -15.53 39.08 -12.27
CA ILE A 65 -15.22 37.62 -12.32
C ILE A 65 -13.81 37.39 -12.90
N SER A 66 -13.54 37.97 -14.04
CA SER A 66 -12.27 37.77 -14.77
C SER A 66 -11.06 38.22 -13.96
N GLU A 67 -11.13 39.39 -13.31
CA GLU A 67 -10.05 39.92 -12.47
C GLU A 67 -9.92 39.15 -11.15
N LYS A 68 -11.05 38.90 -10.47
CA LYS A 68 -11.08 38.15 -9.23
C LYS A 68 -10.44 36.77 -9.35
N PHE A 69 -10.75 36.06 -10.43
CA PHE A 69 -10.30 34.68 -10.63
C PHE A 69 -9.14 34.56 -11.62
N SER A 70 -8.64 35.68 -12.17
CA SER A 70 -7.56 35.69 -13.17
C SER A 70 -7.87 34.83 -14.39
N ILE A 71 -9.06 35.07 -14.98
CA ILE A 71 -9.49 34.33 -16.16
C ILE A 71 -8.74 34.84 -17.38
N GLY A 72 -8.13 33.92 -18.13
CA GLY A 72 -7.48 34.19 -19.42
C GLY A 72 -8.39 33.93 -20.61
N ALA A 73 -7.87 33.26 -21.62
CA ALA A 73 -8.62 32.89 -22.80
C ALA A 73 -9.71 31.86 -22.48
N THR A 74 -10.84 31.97 -23.19
CA THR A 74 -11.90 30.97 -23.17
C THR A 74 -12.15 30.47 -24.59
N ARG A 75 -12.11 29.15 -24.81
CA ARG A 75 -12.20 28.53 -26.14
C ARG A 75 -13.17 27.37 -26.13
N MET A 76 -13.97 27.23 -27.19
CA MET A 76 -14.76 26.03 -27.42
C MET A 76 -13.88 24.98 -28.08
N VAL A 77 -13.71 23.84 -27.44
CA VAL A 77 -12.91 22.72 -27.93
C VAL A 77 -13.75 21.44 -27.97
N LYS A 78 -13.36 20.50 -28.81
CA LYS A 78 -13.99 19.16 -28.83
C LYS A 78 -13.15 18.19 -27.99
N LYS A 79 -13.76 17.55 -26.98
CA LYS A 79 -13.12 16.60 -26.08
C LYS A 79 -14.04 15.41 -25.78
N ARG A 80 -13.45 14.30 -25.42
CA ARG A 80 -14.18 13.14 -24.86
C ARG A 80 -14.45 13.40 -23.38
N LEU A 81 -15.71 13.24 -22.94
CA LEU A 81 -16.09 13.49 -21.56
C LEU A 81 -15.82 12.29 -20.62
N SER A 82 -15.87 11.06 -21.17
CA SER A 82 -15.65 9.84 -20.40
C SER A 82 -14.90 8.77 -21.20
N LEU A 83 -14.47 7.70 -20.52
CA LEU A 83 -13.84 6.55 -21.18
C LEU A 83 -14.85 5.76 -22.04
N ASP A 84 -16.13 5.75 -21.64
CA ASP A 84 -17.17 4.95 -22.28
C ASP A 84 -17.71 5.59 -23.56
N GLU A 85 -17.54 6.90 -23.71
CA GLU A 85 -18.04 7.68 -24.84
C GLU A 85 -16.91 7.94 -25.83
N PHE A 86 -17.09 7.49 -27.07
CA PHE A 86 -16.14 7.77 -28.16
C PHE A 86 -16.47 9.08 -28.88
N GLU A 87 -17.65 9.65 -28.63
CA GLU A 87 -18.07 10.91 -29.24
C GLU A 87 -17.32 12.11 -28.65
N MET A 88 -17.10 13.09 -29.50
CA MET A 88 -16.43 14.36 -29.14
C MET A 88 -17.50 15.41 -28.84
N HIS A 89 -17.50 15.91 -27.61
CA HIS A 89 -18.44 16.93 -27.15
C HIS A 89 -17.83 18.32 -27.19
N ASN A 90 -18.66 19.34 -27.38
CA ASN A 90 -18.26 20.73 -27.24
C ASN A 90 -18.05 21.05 -25.76
N VAL A 91 -16.87 21.51 -25.43
CA VAL A 91 -16.44 21.81 -24.06
C VAL A 91 -15.82 23.20 -24.03
N LEU A 92 -16.16 23.99 -23.01
CA LEU A 92 -15.51 25.26 -22.77
C LEU A 92 -14.20 25.04 -22.02
N GLU A 93 -13.09 25.34 -22.67
CA GLU A 93 -11.77 25.40 -22.04
C GLU A 93 -11.55 26.82 -21.52
N ILE A 94 -11.14 26.94 -20.26
CA ILE A 94 -10.95 28.21 -19.55
C ILE A 94 -9.54 28.24 -18.99
N ASP A 95 -8.70 29.12 -19.51
CA ASP A 95 -7.37 29.37 -18.96
C ASP A 95 -7.49 30.15 -17.65
N VAL A 96 -6.81 29.69 -16.61
CA VAL A 96 -6.74 30.33 -15.30
C VAL A 96 -5.32 30.82 -15.09
N LEU A 97 -5.08 32.10 -15.40
CA LEU A 97 -3.75 32.72 -15.40
C LEU A 97 -3.02 32.55 -14.07
N ASP A 98 -3.72 32.72 -12.93
CA ASP A 98 -3.20 32.30 -11.63
C ASP A 98 -3.74 30.90 -11.28
N SER A 99 -2.96 29.87 -11.58
CA SER A 99 -3.35 28.46 -11.38
C SER A 99 -3.74 28.11 -9.93
N ARG A 100 -3.38 28.93 -8.94
CA ARG A 100 -3.82 28.75 -7.53
C ARG A 100 -5.32 28.99 -7.35
N LYS A 101 -5.96 29.70 -8.28
CA LYS A 101 -7.38 30.04 -8.21
C LYS A 101 -8.31 29.02 -8.86
N ILE A 102 -7.78 27.99 -9.53
CA ILE A 102 -8.55 26.95 -10.23
C ILE A 102 -9.70 26.43 -9.37
N ARG A 103 -9.42 25.96 -8.17
CA ARG A 103 -10.45 25.40 -7.29
C ARG A 103 -11.55 26.39 -6.90
N LYS A 104 -11.16 27.66 -6.70
CA LYS A 104 -12.10 28.70 -6.32
C LYS A 104 -13.06 29.05 -7.46
N ILE A 105 -12.55 29.23 -8.68
CA ILE A 105 -13.42 29.48 -9.84
C ILE A 105 -14.29 28.27 -10.15
N SER A 106 -13.78 27.07 -10.05
CA SER A 106 -14.57 25.83 -10.26
C SER A 106 -15.73 25.72 -9.28
N GLN A 107 -15.51 26.01 -7.99
CA GLN A 107 -16.59 26.07 -6.99
C GLN A 107 -17.62 27.16 -7.30
N HIS A 108 -17.18 28.28 -7.86
CA HIS A 108 -18.06 29.39 -8.21
C HIS A 108 -18.94 29.06 -9.44
N ILE A 109 -18.35 28.38 -10.45
CA ILE A 109 -19.10 27.86 -11.61
C ILE A 109 -20.11 26.78 -11.16
N GLU A 110 -19.67 25.85 -10.31
CA GLU A 110 -20.53 24.79 -9.78
C GLU A 110 -21.74 25.36 -9.02
N ALA A 111 -21.50 26.36 -8.13
CA ALA A 111 -22.57 27.02 -7.39
C ALA A 111 -23.55 27.77 -8.31
N ARG A 112 -23.05 28.45 -9.36
CA ARG A 112 -23.88 29.11 -10.38
C ARG A 112 -24.80 28.12 -11.11
N GLY A 113 -24.34 26.88 -11.30
CA GLY A 113 -25.08 25.79 -11.91
C GLY A 113 -25.89 24.96 -10.91
N GLU A 114 -26.19 25.49 -9.72
CA GLU A 114 -26.94 24.79 -8.68
C GLU A 114 -26.37 23.41 -8.34
N HIS A 115 -25.02 23.27 -8.48
CA HIS A 115 -24.23 22.07 -8.23
C HIS A 115 -24.46 20.86 -9.17
N HIS A 116 -25.30 20.96 -10.21
CA HIS A 116 -25.60 19.86 -11.11
C HIS A 116 -25.61 20.21 -12.61
N ARG A 117 -25.77 21.50 -12.97
CA ARG A 117 -25.92 21.93 -14.36
C ARG A 117 -24.61 22.01 -15.15
N TYR A 118 -23.48 22.17 -14.48
CA TYR A 118 -22.16 22.20 -15.09
C TYR A 118 -21.33 20.98 -14.67
N SER A 119 -20.83 20.23 -15.63
CA SER A 119 -19.83 19.19 -15.43
C SER A 119 -18.43 19.79 -15.55
N LEU A 120 -17.63 19.69 -14.50
CA LEU A 120 -16.30 20.27 -14.38
C LEU A 120 -15.22 19.18 -14.46
N PHE A 121 -14.14 19.47 -15.21
CA PHE A 121 -13.06 18.53 -15.44
C PHE A 121 -11.71 19.18 -15.19
N SER A 122 -10.70 18.35 -14.87
CA SER A 122 -9.29 18.73 -14.67
C SER A 122 -9.07 19.75 -13.54
N VAL A 123 -9.97 19.83 -12.55
CA VAL A 123 -9.97 20.85 -11.49
C VAL A 123 -8.91 20.56 -10.43
N ASP A 124 -8.76 19.31 -10.00
CA ASP A 124 -7.95 18.91 -8.84
C ASP A 124 -6.81 17.95 -9.17
N ALA A 125 -6.50 17.75 -10.44
CA ALA A 125 -5.26 17.10 -10.85
C ALA A 125 -4.06 17.99 -10.46
N HIS A 126 -3.01 17.38 -9.93
CA HIS A 126 -1.82 18.09 -9.47
C HIS A 126 -1.20 18.93 -10.60
N LEU A 127 -0.90 20.20 -10.32
CA LEU A 127 -0.42 21.14 -11.34
C LEU A 127 0.89 20.66 -11.96
N ALA A 128 1.84 20.19 -11.15
CA ALA A 128 3.08 19.61 -11.66
C ALA A 128 2.83 18.40 -12.57
N GLN A 129 1.87 17.53 -12.24
CA GLN A 129 1.51 16.39 -13.08
C GLN A 129 0.95 16.85 -14.43
N ARG A 130 0.07 17.82 -14.43
CA ARG A 130 -0.50 18.39 -15.67
C ARG A 130 0.59 18.98 -16.57
N PHE A 131 1.48 19.76 -15.98
CA PHE A 131 2.65 20.30 -16.66
C PHE A 131 3.51 19.19 -17.30
N PHE A 132 3.87 18.17 -16.51
CA PHE A 132 4.68 17.06 -17.00
C PHE A 132 3.99 16.27 -18.14
N ILE A 133 2.66 16.12 -18.08
CA ILE A 133 1.89 15.46 -19.16
C ILE A 133 1.90 16.29 -20.42
N GLU A 134 1.66 17.58 -20.31
CA GLU A 134 1.57 18.52 -21.44
C GLU A 134 2.90 18.61 -22.19
N PHE A 135 4.02 18.65 -21.47
CA PHE A 135 5.36 18.67 -22.06
C PHE A 135 5.92 17.28 -22.38
N GLY A 136 5.21 16.21 -22.13
CA GLY A 136 5.65 14.84 -22.45
C GLY A 136 6.82 14.33 -21.61
N ILE A 137 7.11 14.94 -20.46
CA ILE A 137 8.26 14.66 -19.58
C ILE A 137 7.84 14.07 -18.24
N SER A 138 8.81 13.55 -17.47
CA SER A 138 8.59 13.01 -16.12
C SER A 138 9.75 13.37 -15.18
N PRO A 139 9.55 13.38 -13.86
CA PRO A 139 10.67 13.44 -12.91
C PRO A 139 11.69 12.34 -13.18
N PHE A 140 12.96 12.63 -12.98
CA PHE A 140 14.12 11.75 -13.17
C PHE A 140 14.32 11.23 -14.61
N GLN A 141 13.71 11.87 -15.61
CA GLN A 141 14.10 11.70 -17.01
C GLN A 141 15.30 12.59 -17.36
N PHE A 142 16.18 12.08 -18.23
CA PHE A 142 17.31 12.84 -18.77
C PHE A 142 16.84 13.59 -20.00
N VAL A 143 16.93 14.92 -19.96
CA VAL A 143 16.38 15.82 -20.97
C VAL A 143 17.39 16.87 -21.40
N GLU A 144 17.15 17.45 -22.56
CA GLU A 144 17.75 18.69 -23.01
C GLU A 144 16.68 19.78 -23.10
N TRP A 145 16.95 20.91 -22.48
CA TRP A 145 16.16 22.13 -22.60
C TRP A 145 16.85 23.12 -23.55
N ASP A 146 16.19 23.55 -24.62
CA ASP A 146 16.72 24.45 -25.62
C ASP A 146 16.30 25.91 -25.43
N GLY A 147 15.54 26.21 -24.37
CA GLY A 147 14.98 27.55 -24.09
C GLY A 147 13.46 27.60 -24.32
N ASP A 148 12.88 26.69 -25.08
CA ASP A 148 11.46 26.65 -25.44
C ASP A 148 10.81 25.28 -25.25
N SER A 149 11.55 24.19 -25.48
CA SER A 149 11.05 22.82 -25.43
C SER A 149 12.00 21.84 -24.72
N PHE A 150 11.42 20.71 -24.26
CA PHE A 150 12.17 19.60 -23.69
C PHE A 150 12.30 18.48 -24.71
N SER A 151 13.53 18.01 -24.93
CA SER A 151 13.85 16.84 -25.74
C SER A 151 14.35 15.71 -24.85
N LEU A 152 13.81 14.50 -25.02
CA LEU A 152 14.23 13.32 -24.24
C LEU A 152 15.57 12.80 -24.78
N LEU A 153 16.56 12.63 -23.89
CA LEU A 153 17.90 12.15 -24.21
C LEU A 153 18.23 10.86 -23.49
N GLY A 154 17.88 9.69 -24.04
CA GLY A 154 18.32 8.40 -23.55
C GLY A 154 17.32 7.59 -22.74
N GLU A 155 17.70 6.34 -22.41
CA GLU A 155 16.89 5.37 -21.73
C GLU A 155 16.79 5.61 -20.22
N ASN A 156 15.65 5.18 -19.65
CA ASN A 156 15.19 5.48 -18.29
C ASN A 156 15.93 4.77 -17.13
N ASP A 157 17.09 4.14 -17.34
CA ASP A 157 17.73 3.31 -16.32
C ASP A 157 18.81 4.02 -15.49
N THR A 158 19.10 5.28 -15.80
CA THR A 158 20.08 6.08 -15.05
C THR A 158 19.41 7.03 -14.07
N TRP A 159 19.99 7.14 -12.88
CA TRP A 159 19.55 8.08 -11.84
C TRP A 159 20.58 9.23 -11.69
N PRO A 160 20.12 10.46 -11.37
CA PRO A 160 21.05 11.54 -11.06
C PRO A 160 21.83 11.23 -9.80
N LYS A 161 23.07 11.72 -9.75
CA LYS A 161 23.86 11.71 -8.50
C LYS A 161 23.27 12.76 -7.57
N MET A 162 22.66 12.35 -6.48
CA MET A 162 21.99 13.26 -5.53
C MET A 162 22.70 13.26 -4.18
N LYS A 163 22.81 14.44 -3.60
CA LYS A 163 23.24 14.60 -2.21
C LYS A 163 22.04 14.48 -1.30
N VAL A 164 22.02 13.41 -0.51
CA VAL A 164 20.92 13.08 0.42
C VAL A 164 21.39 13.30 1.84
N ILE A 165 20.63 14.07 2.63
CA ILE A 165 20.88 14.23 4.08
C ILE A 165 19.67 13.81 4.89
N GLU A 166 19.91 13.35 6.11
CA GLU A 166 18.87 13.08 7.11
C GLU A 166 19.03 14.06 8.27
N LEU A 167 17.92 14.65 8.71
CA LEU A 167 17.84 15.52 9.88
C LEU A 167 17.28 14.76 11.07
N LYS A 168 18.05 14.69 12.16
CA LYS A 168 17.60 14.15 13.45
C LYS A 168 17.44 15.28 14.46
N PHE A 169 16.29 15.30 15.13
CA PHE A 169 15.89 16.37 16.04
C PHE A 169 15.89 15.88 17.47
N GLU A 170 16.55 16.59 18.35
CA GLU A 170 16.59 16.35 19.80
C GLU A 170 15.91 17.50 20.54
N TYR A 171 15.06 17.18 21.52
CA TYR A 171 14.31 18.15 22.31
C TYR A 171 14.72 18.06 23.79
N HIS A 172 14.83 19.21 24.47
CA HIS A 172 14.82 19.25 25.91
C HIS A 172 13.41 19.07 26.45
N SER A 173 13.22 18.06 27.28
CA SER A 173 11.99 17.84 28.05
C SER A 173 12.26 18.23 29.51
N ASN A 174 11.50 19.19 30.03
CA ASN A 174 11.61 19.53 31.45
C ASN A 174 10.90 18.54 32.40
N ASN A 175 10.04 17.67 31.86
CA ASN A 175 9.38 16.55 32.56
C ASN A 175 8.79 15.63 31.49
N GLY A 176 9.58 14.81 30.88
CA GLY A 176 9.23 13.67 30.02
C GLY A 176 8.10 13.78 28.98
N PHE A 177 7.15 14.71 29.08
CA PHE A 177 5.83 14.57 28.45
C PHE A 177 5.23 15.81 27.80
N ASP A 178 5.72 17.01 28.07
CA ASP A 178 5.08 18.22 27.55
C ASP A 178 5.73 18.64 26.21
N THR A 179 5.22 18.09 25.09
CA THR A 179 5.62 18.54 23.74
C THR A 179 5.31 20.05 23.51
N ILE A 180 4.43 20.63 24.31
CA ILE A 180 4.10 22.06 24.28
C ILE A 180 5.17 22.89 25.00
N LYS A 181 5.85 22.33 26.01
CA LYS A 181 6.93 22.97 26.79
C LYS A 181 8.33 22.48 26.39
N SER A 182 8.44 21.43 25.57
CA SER A 182 9.74 21.01 25.06
C SER A 182 10.28 22.02 24.06
N TYR A 183 11.54 22.41 24.18
CA TYR A 183 12.20 23.24 23.17
C TYR A 183 13.25 22.43 22.41
N LEU A 184 13.35 22.72 21.12
CA LEU A 184 14.35 22.11 20.25
C LEU A 184 15.75 22.40 20.77
N LYS A 185 16.50 21.34 21.07
CA LYS A 185 17.86 21.40 21.64
C LYS A 185 18.92 21.33 20.55
N GLN A 186 18.80 20.37 19.65
CA GLN A 186 19.82 20.06 18.66
C GLN A 186 19.21 19.51 17.39
N ILE A 187 19.86 19.80 16.26
CA ILE A 187 19.63 19.15 14.98
C ILE A 187 20.92 18.49 14.55
N GLU A 188 20.91 17.18 14.34
CA GLU A 188 22.02 16.45 13.74
C GLU A 188 21.77 16.27 12.24
N ILE A 189 22.84 16.46 11.46
CA ILE A 189 22.81 16.31 10.00
C ILE A 189 23.66 15.09 9.64
N LEU A 190 23.03 14.08 9.03
CA LEU A 190 23.69 12.87 8.56
C LEU A 190 23.73 12.88 7.02
N LEU A 191 24.91 12.65 6.45
CA LEU A 191 25.05 12.45 5.01
C LEU A 191 24.79 10.98 4.69
N TRP A 192 23.94 10.72 3.71
CA TRP A 192 23.71 9.38 3.18
C TRP A 192 24.75 9.03 2.12
N ASP A 193 25.14 7.76 2.05
CA ASP A 193 25.98 7.23 0.98
C ASP A 193 25.07 6.73 -0.15
N GLY A 194 24.98 7.52 -1.22
CA GLY A 194 23.96 7.34 -2.24
C GLY A 194 22.55 7.45 -1.64
N PHE A 195 21.78 6.35 -1.65
CA PHE A 195 20.43 6.29 -1.11
C PHE A 195 20.32 5.41 0.15
N LEU A 196 21.43 5.13 0.82
CA LEU A 196 21.52 4.36 2.07
C LEU A 196 21.91 5.27 3.24
N PRO A 197 21.41 4.99 4.48
CA PRO A 197 21.77 5.74 5.67
C PRO A 197 23.29 5.80 5.89
N GLY A 198 23.82 6.97 6.12
CA GLY A 198 25.25 7.22 6.22
C GLY A 198 25.71 7.74 7.58
N LYS A 199 26.86 8.39 7.60
CA LYS A 199 27.54 8.87 8.81
C LYS A 199 27.09 10.29 9.17
N ARG A 200 27.21 10.63 10.47
CA ARG A 200 27.00 12.00 10.96
C ARG A 200 28.03 12.93 10.31
N LEU A 201 27.52 14.03 9.74
CA LEU A 201 28.34 15.03 9.08
C LEU A 201 28.48 16.29 9.92
N ASP A 202 27.40 16.78 10.52
CA ASP A 202 27.34 18.05 11.23
C ASP A 202 26.27 18.01 12.35
N SER A 203 26.35 18.96 13.28
CA SER A 203 25.29 19.16 14.27
C SER A 203 25.20 20.62 14.69
N VAL A 204 23.98 21.12 14.76
CA VAL A 204 23.69 22.48 15.23
C VAL A 204 23.02 22.40 16.59
N VAL A 205 23.66 22.97 17.62
CA VAL A 205 23.20 22.93 19.01
C VAL A 205 22.65 24.28 19.42
N ARG A 206 21.41 24.31 19.90
CA ARG A 206 20.79 25.51 20.42
C ARG A 206 21.30 25.85 21.81
N ARG A 207 21.99 27.00 21.96
CA ARG A 207 22.32 27.58 23.25
C ARG A 207 21.06 28.24 23.87
N LYS A 208 20.94 28.25 25.20
CA LYS A 208 19.86 28.95 25.91
C LYS A 208 19.80 30.42 25.45
N HIS A 209 18.62 30.88 25.04
CA HIS A 209 18.28 32.26 24.64
C HIS A 209 18.63 32.69 23.19
N CYS A 210 19.25 31.89 22.33
CA CYS A 210 19.69 32.27 20.99
C CYS A 210 18.89 31.58 19.89
N GLY A 211 17.56 31.76 19.84
CA GLY A 211 16.70 31.11 18.84
C GLY A 211 16.96 31.59 17.41
N LYS A 212 17.27 32.88 17.21
CA LYS A 212 17.54 33.44 15.88
C LYS A 212 18.88 32.97 15.33
N GLU A 213 19.94 32.98 16.18
CA GLU A 213 21.26 32.51 15.81
C GLU A 213 21.26 31.01 15.47
N PHE A 214 20.53 30.22 16.26
CA PHE A 214 20.35 28.79 16.00
C PHE A 214 19.73 28.53 14.63
N LEU A 215 18.67 29.26 14.25
CA LEU A 215 18.02 29.11 12.96
C LEU A 215 18.92 29.57 11.80
N ALA A 216 19.68 30.66 12.01
CA ALA A 216 20.65 31.14 11.03
C ALA A 216 21.76 30.11 10.78
N GLU A 217 22.37 29.58 11.85
CA GLU A 217 23.42 28.53 11.77
C GLU A 217 22.89 27.26 11.06
N PHE A 218 21.67 26.87 11.39
CA PHE A 218 21.02 25.73 10.74
C PHE A 218 20.80 25.98 9.25
N GLN A 219 20.25 27.12 8.87
CA GLN A 219 20.05 27.51 7.48
C GLN A 219 21.37 27.59 6.72
N ASP A 220 22.41 28.17 7.30
CA ASP A 220 23.75 28.27 6.70
C ASP A 220 24.37 26.89 6.49
N SER A 221 24.18 25.96 7.43
CA SER A 221 24.61 24.57 7.27
C SER A 221 23.91 23.89 6.08
N ILE A 222 22.59 24.05 5.95
CA ILE A 222 21.82 23.51 4.81
C ILE A 222 22.28 24.16 3.50
N ASN A 223 22.53 25.47 3.47
CA ASN A 223 22.96 26.16 2.26
C ASN A 223 24.39 25.74 1.85
N ARG A 224 25.31 25.62 2.78
CA ARG A 224 26.69 25.13 2.56
C ARG A 224 26.72 23.70 2.04
N LEU A 225 25.90 22.82 2.62
CA LEU A 225 25.80 21.43 2.18
C LEU A 225 25.07 21.29 0.85
N ASN A 226 24.14 22.19 0.56
CA ASN A 226 23.30 22.23 -0.64
C ASN A 226 22.72 20.85 -1.05
N PRO A 227 21.95 20.18 -0.16
CA PRO A 227 21.40 18.85 -0.45
C PRO A 227 20.31 18.90 -1.52
N ASP A 228 20.15 17.80 -2.25
CA ASP A 228 19.04 17.58 -3.18
C ASP A 228 17.83 17.00 -2.46
N VAL A 229 18.08 16.11 -1.49
CA VAL A 229 17.05 15.46 -0.70
C VAL A 229 17.28 15.67 0.77
N ILE A 230 16.27 16.12 1.48
CA ILE A 230 16.24 16.22 2.95
C ILE A 230 15.26 15.19 3.48
N ILE A 231 15.78 14.24 4.26
CA ILE A 231 15.01 13.20 4.90
C ILE A 231 14.75 13.59 6.35
N THR A 232 13.53 13.39 6.81
CA THR A 232 13.15 13.55 8.22
C THR A 232 12.36 12.33 8.70
N LYS A 233 12.24 12.21 10.02
CA LYS A 233 11.37 11.26 10.69
C LYS A 233 10.45 12.03 11.64
N GLY A 234 9.18 12.23 11.22
CA GLY A 234 8.23 13.11 11.91
C GLY A 234 8.40 14.59 11.58
N GLY A 235 9.04 14.93 10.45
CA GLY A 235 9.22 16.30 9.97
C GLY A 235 7.91 17.04 9.79
N ASP A 236 6.99 16.43 9.06
CA ASP A 236 5.65 17.00 8.79
C ASP A 236 4.76 17.06 10.04
N ALA A 237 4.86 16.04 10.90
CA ALA A 237 4.01 15.92 12.09
C ALA A 237 4.41 16.87 13.22
N LEU A 238 5.72 17.12 13.38
CA LEU A 238 6.26 17.79 14.56
C LEU A 238 7.37 18.80 14.25
N HIS A 239 8.45 18.37 13.57
CA HIS A 239 9.71 19.10 13.57
C HIS A 239 9.66 20.38 12.74
N PHE A 240 9.15 20.34 11.52
CA PHE A 240 9.05 21.54 10.67
C PHE A 240 8.01 22.52 11.20
N ALA A 241 6.92 22.03 11.81
CA ALA A 241 5.98 22.89 12.51
C ALA A 241 6.58 23.58 13.73
N ALA A 242 7.50 22.89 14.45
CA ALA A 242 8.21 23.49 15.59
C ALA A 242 9.23 24.54 15.13
N LEU A 243 9.93 24.28 13.99
CA LEU A 243 10.84 25.26 13.37
C LEU A 243 10.09 26.49 12.88
N ASP A 244 8.97 26.34 12.18
CA ASP A 244 8.11 27.42 11.71
C ASP A 244 7.62 28.31 12.88
N LYS A 245 7.12 27.68 13.96
CA LYS A 245 6.72 28.40 15.17
C LYS A 245 7.88 29.14 15.84
N LEU A 246 9.06 28.52 15.89
CA LEU A 246 10.25 29.17 16.44
C LEU A 246 10.66 30.37 15.60
N ALA A 247 10.71 30.21 14.27
CA ALA A 247 11.06 31.26 13.32
C ALA A 247 10.13 32.48 13.47
N LYS A 248 8.80 32.27 13.46
CA LYS A 248 7.79 33.33 13.71
C LYS A 248 7.98 34.04 15.05
N ARG A 249 8.29 33.28 16.11
CA ARG A 249 8.48 33.85 17.46
C ARG A 249 9.71 34.76 17.56
N VAL A 250 10.79 34.45 16.82
CA VAL A 250 12.05 35.21 16.88
C VAL A 250 12.19 36.20 15.71
N GLY A 251 11.19 36.32 14.84
CA GLY A 251 11.22 37.20 13.66
C GLY A 251 12.36 36.83 12.69
N PHE A 252 12.44 35.54 12.31
CA PHE A 252 13.43 35.02 11.36
C PHE A 252 12.73 34.28 10.21
N ASP A 253 13.01 34.66 8.98
CA ASP A 253 12.48 33.99 7.79
C ASP A 253 13.30 32.77 7.43
N LEU A 254 12.95 31.62 8.02
CA LEU A 254 13.66 30.36 7.79
C LEU A 254 13.38 29.81 6.39
N ASN A 255 14.40 29.74 5.55
CA ASN A 255 14.37 29.14 4.23
C ASN A 255 15.27 27.91 4.13
N LEU A 256 14.67 26.74 3.89
CA LEU A 256 15.37 25.47 3.64
C LEU A 256 15.32 25.07 2.15
N SER A 257 14.71 25.89 1.30
CA SER A 257 14.57 25.67 -0.14
C SER A 257 15.80 26.21 -0.91
N ARG A 258 15.94 25.86 -2.18
CA ARG A 258 16.86 26.55 -3.11
C ARG A 258 16.28 27.85 -3.64
N ALA A 259 14.95 27.90 -3.81
CA ALA A 259 14.26 29.14 -4.11
C ALA A 259 14.09 30.00 -2.86
N GLU A 260 13.86 31.30 -3.04
CA GLU A 260 13.44 32.18 -1.94
C GLU A 260 12.01 31.83 -1.51
N SER A 261 11.90 30.95 -0.54
CA SER A 261 10.63 30.43 -0.04
C SER A 261 10.73 30.12 1.45
N GLU A 262 9.99 30.87 2.25
CA GLU A 262 9.85 30.62 3.67
C GLU A 262 9.32 29.20 3.94
N LEU A 263 9.83 28.55 5.01
CA LEU A 263 9.36 27.23 5.46
C LEU A 263 7.93 27.37 6.01
N LYS A 264 6.95 26.95 5.23
CA LYS A 264 5.53 26.97 5.63
C LYS A 264 4.78 25.75 5.11
N PRO A 265 3.71 25.32 5.80
CA PRO A 265 2.94 24.18 5.33
C PRO A 265 2.08 24.53 4.11
N ARG A 266 2.08 23.66 3.09
CA ARG A 266 1.13 23.73 1.97
C ARG A 266 -0.27 23.30 2.40
N SER A 267 -0.37 22.34 3.35
CA SER A 267 -1.64 21.90 3.94
C SER A 267 -1.48 21.67 5.43
N MET A 268 -2.52 22.00 6.18
CA MET A 268 -2.59 21.75 7.62
C MET A 268 -2.97 20.30 7.92
N SER A 269 -2.67 19.85 9.14
CA SER A 269 -3.07 18.52 9.59
C SER A 269 -4.60 18.38 9.64
N ARG A 270 -5.10 17.20 9.22
CA ARG A 270 -6.54 16.90 9.19
C ARG A 270 -6.81 15.41 9.48
N VAL A 271 -8.00 15.13 9.96
CA VAL A 271 -8.50 13.77 10.16
C VAL A 271 -9.41 13.40 9.00
N VAL A 272 -9.21 12.19 8.47
CA VAL A 272 -9.99 11.63 7.37
C VAL A 272 -10.57 10.29 7.81
N HIS A 273 -11.86 10.08 7.57
CA HIS A 273 -12.52 8.80 7.78
C HIS A 273 -12.55 8.02 6.48
N SER A 274 -12.05 6.79 6.49
CA SER A 274 -12.01 5.93 5.31
C SER A 274 -12.20 4.47 5.71
N TYR A 275 -13.19 3.79 5.13
CA TYR A 275 -13.53 2.38 5.42
C TYR A 275 -13.62 2.07 6.93
N GLY A 276 -14.33 2.91 7.69
CA GLY A 276 -14.47 2.76 9.14
C GLY A 276 -13.18 3.05 9.94
N GLN A 277 -12.09 3.39 9.28
CA GLN A 277 -10.84 3.78 9.93
C GLN A 277 -10.69 5.29 10.01
N VAL A 278 -10.16 5.74 11.15
CA VAL A 278 -9.76 7.12 11.35
C VAL A 278 -8.29 7.27 11.00
N ILE A 279 -7.99 8.09 9.98
CA ILE A 279 -6.65 8.35 9.50
C ILE A 279 -6.33 9.83 9.74
N ARG A 280 -5.26 10.12 10.48
CA ARG A 280 -4.71 11.46 10.57
C ARG A 280 -3.72 11.67 9.42
N LYS A 281 -3.93 12.72 8.64
CA LYS A 281 -2.94 13.26 7.72
C LYS A 281 -2.26 14.44 8.41
N ASP A 282 -0.95 14.38 8.53
CA ASP A 282 -0.15 15.46 9.12
C ASP A 282 -0.08 16.67 8.18
N ALA A 283 0.44 17.79 8.64
CA ALA A 283 0.75 18.93 7.80
C ALA A 283 1.76 18.53 6.71
N TYR A 284 1.85 19.28 5.63
CA TYR A 284 2.77 18.99 4.55
C TYR A 284 3.68 20.20 4.28
N PHE A 285 4.98 20.02 4.45
CA PHE A 285 6.01 21.04 4.26
C PHE A 285 6.88 20.69 3.04
N PRO A 286 6.47 21.06 1.81
CA PRO A 286 7.31 20.90 0.63
C PRO A 286 8.46 21.93 0.61
N LEU A 287 9.56 21.58 -0.06
CA LEU A 287 10.67 22.48 -0.31
C LEU A 287 10.79 22.78 -1.82
N ASN A 288 11.12 24.01 -2.17
CA ASN A 288 11.28 24.42 -3.56
C ASN A 288 12.73 24.21 -4.01
N GLY A 289 12.93 23.36 -5.02
CA GLY A 289 14.25 23.01 -5.55
C GLY A 289 15.04 22.00 -4.74
N ARG A 290 14.44 21.46 -3.67
CA ARG A 290 14.90 20.31 -2.90
C ARG A 290 13.73 19.39 -2.63
N LEU A 291 14.00 18.11 -2.41
CA LEU A 291 12.96 17.15 -2.05
C LEU A 291 12.95 16.95 -0.52
N HIS A 292 11.84 17.26 0.13
CA HIS A 292 11.62 16.88 1.52
C HIS A 292 10.84 15.56 1.57
N ILE A 293 11.41 14.53 2.24
CA ILE A 293 10.80 13.22 2.40
C ILE A 293 10.71 12.89 3.88
N ASP A 294 9.49 12.77 4.41
CA ASP A 294 9.25 12.34 5.78
C ASP A 294 8.96 10.84 5.82
N LEU A 295 9.87 10.06 6.45
CA LEU A 295 9.78 8.60 6.52
C LEU A 295 8.53 8.12 7.27
N ASP A 296 8.05 8.87 8.25
CA ASP A 296 6.85 8.50 9.02
C ASP A 296 5.55 8.78 8.23
N ALA A 297 5.59 9.75 7.32
CA ALA A 297 4.46 10.07 6.44
C ALA A 297 4.40 9.16 5.20
N SER A 298 5.51 8.53 4.82
CA SER A 298 5.64 7.80 3.57
C SER A 298 5.62 6.29 3.75
N PHE A 299 4.46 5.67 3.51
CA PHE A 299 4.38 4.20 3.35
C PHE A 299 5.26 3.71 2.18
N ILE A 300 5.27 4.47 1.07
CA ILE A 300 5.99 4.11 -0.16
C ILE A 300 7.49 4.02 0.10
N VAL A 301 8.08 5.03 0.76
CA VAL A 301 9.52 5.04 1.06
C VAL A 301 9.90 3.97 2.07
N ARG A 302 9.03 3.66 3.02
CA ARG A 302 9.27 2.59 3.98
C ARG A 302 9.36 1.21 3.33
N GLU A 303 8.52 0.95 2.31
CA GLU A 303 8.46 -0.35 1.62
C GLU A 303 9.36 -0.44 0.39
N GLY A 304 9.55 0.67 -0.33
CA GLY A 304 10.26 0.73 -1.62
C GLY A 304 11.54 1.58 -1.60
N GLY A 305 11.89 2.18 -0.45
CA GLY A 305 13.02 3.12 -0.39
C GLY A 305 12.84 4.36 -1.26
N ILE A 306 13.89 5.17 -1.34
CA ILE A 306 13.88 6.40 -2.16
C ILE A 306 13.81 6.06 -3.65
N LEU A 307 14.52 5.02 -4.10
CA LEU A 307 14.51 4.61 -5.49
C LEU A 307 13.14 4.09 -5.94
N GLY A 308 12.42 3.38 -5.07
CA GLY A 308 11.04 3.00 -5.32
C GLY A 308 10.10 4.20 -5.44
N LEU A 309 10.30 5.23 -4.60
CA LEU A 309 9.56 6.49 -4.72
C LEU A 309 9.83 7.17 -6.08
N PHE A 310 11.08 7.20 -6.52
CA PHE A 310 11.47 7.80 -7.80
C PHE A 310 10.87 7.03 -9.00
N GLU A 311 10.87 5.70 -8.92
CA GLU A 311 10.20 4.85 -9.92
C GLU A 311 8.71 5.19 -10.05
N LEU A 312 8.00 5.31 -8.92
CA LEU A 312 6.57 5.69 -8.92
C LEU A 312 6.34 7.13 -9.40
N SER A 313 7.25 8.06 -9.09
CA SER A 313 7.20 9.44 -9.57
C SER A 313 7.27 9.49 -11.11
N ARG A 314 8.15 8.71 -11.70
CA ARG A 314 8.30 8.56 -13.14
C ARG A 314 7.03 8.01 -13.81
N HIS A 315 6.47 6.93 -13.26
CA HIS A 315 5.26 6.32 -13.79
C HIS A 315 4.01 7.21 -13.67
N SER A 316 3.88 7.97 -12.60
CA SER A 316 2.71 8.82 -12.36
C SER A 316 2.85 10.24 -12.90
N ARG A 317 4.04 10.65 -13.34
CA ARG A 317 4.38 12.05 -13.67
C ARG A 317 4.00 13.02 -12.54
N GLN A 318 4.28 12.65 -11.30
CA GLN A 318 4.03 13.51 -10.15
C GLN A 318 5.33 13.86 -9.43
N SER A 319 5.32 15.01 -8.72
CA SER A 319 6.40 15.40 -7.83
C SER A 319 6.73 14.30 -6.82
N PRO A 320 8.01 13.92 -6.64
CA PRO A 320 8.41 12.92 -5.64
C PRO A 320 7.97 13.28 -4.21
N GLN A 321 7.99 14.57 -3.88
CA GLN A 321 7.53 15.05 -2.57
C GLN A 321 6.04 14.79 -2.37
N ASP A 322 5.21 15.06 -3.39
CA ASP A 322 3.76 14.82 -3.32
C ASP A 322 3.48 13.32 -3.17
N ILE A 323 4.11 12.46 -3.98
CA ILE A 323 3.93 11.00 -3.93
C ILE A 323 4.33 10.45 -2.57
N SER A 324 5.38 10.95 -1.95
CA SER A 324 5.83 10.46 -0.63
C SER A 324 4.77 10.59 0.47
N ARG A 325 3.74 11.43 0.29
CA ARG A 325 2.58 11.60 1.21
C ARG A 325 1.31 10.92 0.73
N LEU A 326 1.36 10.24 -0.41
CA LEU A 326 0.21 9.54 -0.97
C LEU A 326 0.18 8.06 -0.53
N SER A 327 -1.01 7.48 -0.55
CA SER A 327 -1.17 6.03 -0.49
C SER A 327 -0.90 5.42 -1.88
N PRO A 328 -0.50 4.15 -1.98
CA PRO A 328 -0.35 3.48 -3.28
C PRO A 328 -1.59 3.59 -4.17
N GLY A 329 -2.79 3.53 -3.58
CA GLY A 329 -4.03 3.73 -4.34
C GLY A 329 -4.20 5.14 -4.90
N SER A 330 -3.70 6.17 -4.22
CA SER A 330 -3.71 7.52 -4.79
C SER A 330 -2.72 7.66 -5.94
N VAL A 331 -1.60 6.93 -5.90
CA VAL A 331 -0.62 6.90 -6.99
C VAL A 331 -1.21 6.18 -8.21
N ILE A 332 -1.92 5.06 -8.04
CA ILE A 332 -2.58 4.39 -9.18
C ILE A 332 -3.65 5.30 -9.81
N SER A 333 -4.40 6.05 -8.99
CA SER A 333 -5.34 7.05 -9.51
C SER A 333 -4.63 8.15 -10.30
N ALA A 334 -3.44 8.58 -9.89
CA ALA A 334 -2.64 9.54 -10.64
C ALA A 334 -2.15 8.98 -11.99
N ILE A 335 -1.76 7.71 -12.05
CA ILE A 335 -1.39 7.03 -13.30
C ILE A 335 -2.61 6.94 -14.23
N GLN A 336 -3.78 6.60 -13.69
CA GLN A 336 -5.02 6.60 -14.46
C GLN A 336 -5.34 7.99 -15.03
N MET A 337 -5.22 9.06 -14.22
CA MET A 337 -5.42 10.43 -14.71
C MET A 337 -4.41 10.81 -15.80
N ARG A 338 -3.14 10.41 -15.66
CA ARG A 338 -2.11 10.62 -16.69
C ARG A 338 -2.53 10.01 -18.03
N ILE A 339 -2.86 8.71 -18.02
CA ILE A 339 -3.22 8.00 -19.28
C ILE A 339 -4.50 8.57 -19.88
N ALA A 340 -5.51 8.92 -19.06
CA ALA A 340 -6.72 9.56 -19.58
C ALA A 340 -6.42 10.91 -20.26
N MET A 341 -5.57 11.74 -19.66
CA MET A 341 -5.17 13.03 -20.26
C MET A 341 -4.36 12.83 -21.53
N GLU A 342 -3.43 11.87 -21.57
CA GLU A 342 -2.65 11.52 -22.77
C GLU A 342 -3.55 11.02 -23.91
N ASP A 343 -4.66 10.33 -23.60
CA ASP A 343 -5.69 9.89 -24.56
C ASP A 343 -6.67 11.00 -24.97
N GLY A 344 -6.53 12.20 -24.43
CA GLY A 344 -7.47 13.30 -24.69
C GLY A 344 -8.84 13.15 -24.02
N VAL A 345 -8.95 12.27 -23.03
CA VAL A 345 -10.16 12.07 -22.20
C VAL A 345 -10.10 13.01 -21.00
N LEU A 346 -11.20 13.72 -20.76
CA LEU A 346 -11.29 14.64 -19.64
C LEU A 346 -11.38 13.91 -18.31
N VAL A 347 -10.66 14.42 -17.30
CA VAL A 347 -10.69 13.88 -15.94
C VAL A 347 -11.80 14.55 -15.13
N PRO A 348 -12.87 13.84 -14.76
CA PRO A 348 -13.99 14.44 -14.02
C PRO A 348 -13.53 14.92 -12.64
N TRP A 349 -14.00 16.09 -12.20
CA TRP A 349 -13.69 16.59 -10.86
C TRP A 349 -14.27 15.70 -9.76
N LYS A 350 -15.49 15.22 -9.95
CA LYS A 350 -16.18 14.29 -9.06
C LYS A 350 -16.63 13.06 -9.86
N LYS A 351 -16.63 11.89 -9.22
CA LYS A 351 -17.27 10.73 -9.82
C LYS A 351 -18.77 11.01 -9.92
N ASN A 352 -19.31 10.89 -11.09
CA ASN A 352 -20.74 11.10 -11.38
C ASN A 352 -21.42 9.87 -11.99
N ARG A 353 -20.72 8.72 -12.05
CA ARG A 353 -21.26 7.47 -12.56
C ARG A 353 -21.94 6.71 -11.42
N ALA A 354 -23.22 6.40 -11.59
CA ALA A 354 -23.92 5.46 -10.73
C ALA A 354 -23.51 4.01 -11.02
N GLU A 355 -23.70 3.13 -10.05
CA GLU A 355 -23.57 1.68 -10.24
C GLU A 355 -24.81 1.15 -10.98
N ASP A 356 -24.65 0.07 -11.75
CA ASP A 356 -25.78 -0.58 -12.44
C ASP A 356 -26.74 -1.19 -11.40
N THR A 357 -28.03 -1.05 -11.60
CA THR A 357 -29.04 -1.63 -10.71
C THR A 357 -29.00 -3.16 -10.79
N LYS A 358 -28.94 -3.81 -9.62
CA LYS A 358 -28.88 -5.26 -9.47
C LYS A 358 -30.00 -5.78 -8.59
N THR A 359 -30.54 -6.94 -8.94
CA THR A 359 -31.41 -7.69 -8.06
C THR A 359 -30.65 -8.29 -6.88
N ALA A 360 -31.35 -8.72 -5.83
CA ALA A 360 -30.72 -9.40 -4.69
C ALA A 360 -29.95 -10.67 -5.12
N TRP A 361 -30.46 -11.42 -6.09
CA TRP A 361 -29.80 -12.60 -6.63
C TRP A 361 -28.54 -12.27 -7.41
N GLU A 362 -28.57 -11.21 -8.21
CA GLU A 362 -27.38 -10.73 -8.91
C GLU A 362 -26.31 -10.26 -7.92
N LEU A 363 -26.70 -9.57 -6.83
CA LEU A 363 -25.74 -9.18 -5.78
C LEU A 363 -25.10 -10.40 -5.10
N LEU A 364 -25.88 -11.45 -4.77
CA LEU A 364 -25.35 -12.70 -4.22
C LEU A 364 -24.38 -13.41 -5.17
N ALA A 365 -24.56 -13.29 -6.48
CA ALA A 365 -23.68 -13.87 -7.48
C ALA A 365 -22.40 -13.06 -7.68
N THR A 366 -22.48 -11.73 -7.61
CA THR A 366 -21.39 -10.81 -7.94
C THR A 366 -20.50 -10.48 -6.74
N ASP A 367 -21.09 -10.25 -5.54
CA ASP A 367 -20.36 -9.80 -4.34
C ASP A 367 -19.82 -10.99 -3.52
N ARG A 368 -18.98 -11.81 -4.15
CA ARG A 368 -18.38 -13.00 -3.49
C ARG A 368 -16.91 -12.82 -3.10
N GLY A 369 -16.25 -11.78 -3.59
CA GLY A 369 -14.81 -11.57 -3.35
C GLY A 369 -13.92 -12.66 -3.94
N GLY A 370 -12.73 -12.87 -3.37
CA GLY A 370 -11.80 -13.95 -3.72
C GLY A 370 -12.23 -15.29 -3.11
N LEU A 371 -11.72 -16.39 -3.68
CA LEU A 371 -11.96 -17.73 -3.15
C LEU A 371 -10.94 -18.06 -2.06
N TYR A 372 -11.43 -18.66 -0.98
CA TYR A 372 -10.65 -19.27 0.09
C TYR A 372 -11.13 -20.71 0.27
N LEU A 373 -10.20 -21.64 0.16
CA LEU A 373 -10.44 -23.03 0.55
C LEU A 373 -10.04 -23.18 2.03
N ASP A 374 -10.87 -23.78 2.85
CA ASP A 374 -10.54 -24.03 4.27
C ASP A 374 -9.28 -24.87 4.37
N SER A 375 -8.33 -24.43 5.21
CA SER A 375 -7.16 -25.24 5.49
C SER A 375 -7.53 -26.46 6.31
N LYS A 376 -6.84 -27.58 6.07
CA LYS A 376 -6.92 -28.75 6.94
C LYS A 376 -6.02 -28.50 8.15
N PRO A 377 -6.58 -28.34 9.40
CA PRO A 377 -5.73 -28.13 10.58
C PRO A 377 -4.74 -29.28 10.77
N GLY A 378 -3.51 -28.94 11.14
CA GLY A 378 -2.47 -29.94 11.35
C GLY A 378 -1.09 -29.40 10.98
N VAL A 379 -0.08 -30.24 11.16
CA VAL A 379 1.30 -29.96 10.74
C VAL A 379 1.67 -30.91 9.63
N TYR A 380 2.24 -30.37 8.56
CA TYR A 380 2.58 -31.11 7.35
C TYR A 380 4.03 -30.84 6.97
N SER A 381 4.71 -31.81 6.34
CA SER A 381 6.07 -31.70 5.84
C SER A 381 6.11 -31.68 4.31
N ASP A 382 7.17 -31.11 3.74
CA ASP A 382 7.42 -31.03 2.30
C ASP A 382 6.25 -30.49 1.49
N VAL A 383 5.57 -29.49 2.04
CA VAL A 383 4.46 -28.80 1.37
C VAL A 383 5.01 -27.74 0.44
N ILE A 384 4.53 -27.75 -0.78
CA ILE A 384 4.90 -26.76 -1.79
C ILE A 384 3.85 -25.66 -1.86
N GLU A 385 4.31 -24.42 -1.92
CA GLU A 385 3.48 -23.25 -2.21
C GLU A 385 3.71 -22.80 -3.66
N LEU A 386 2.61 -22.69 -4.41
CA LEU A 386 2.58 -22.07 -5.72
C LEU A 386 1.74 -20.80 -5.65
N ASP A 387 2.25 -19.70 -6.24
CA ASP A 387 1.63 -18.36 -6.18
C ASP A 387 1.56 -17.73 -7.57
N PHE A 388 0.40 -17.15 -7.92
CA PHE A 388 0.27 -16.45 -9.19
C PHE A 388 0.95 -15.09 -9.17
N ALA A 389 1.73 -14.82 -10.19
CA ALA A 389 2.42 -13.54 -10.34
C ALA A 389 1.44 -12.36 -10.52
N SER A 390 1.17 -11.62 -9.44
CA SER A 390 0.27 -10.46 -9.46
C SER A 390 -1.11 -10.76 -10.08
N LEU A 391 -1.82 -11.77 -9.59
CA LEU A 391 -3.04 -12.35 -10.19
C LEU A 391 -4.05 -11.29 -10.64
N PHE A 392 -4.54 -10.43 -9.76
CA PHE A 392 -5.57 -9.43 -10.10
C PHE A 392 -5.14 -8.43 -11.19
N PRO A 393 -3.95 -7.81 -11.11
CA PRO A 393 -3.43 -6.98 -12.20
C PRO A 393 -3.29 -7.76 -13.53
N SER A 394 -2.83 -8.99 -13.47
CA SER A 394 -2.67 -9.85 -14.64
C SER A 394 -4.04 -10.19 -15.27
N ILE A 395 -5.07 -10.45 -14.45
CA ILE A 395 -6.44 -10.62 -14.92
C ILE A 395 -6.93 -9.33 -15.62
N ILE A 396 -6.72 -8.16 -15.04
CA ILE A 396 -7.09 -6.88 -15.68
C ILE A 396 -6.47 -6.79 -17.08
N ALA A 397 -5.18 -7.06 -17.19
CA ALA A 397 -4.45 -6.97 -18.46
C ALA A 397 -4.86 -8.05 -19.47
N THR A 398 -4.92 -9.33 -19.03
CA THR A 398 -5.11 -10.47 -19.93
C THR A 398 -6.57 -10.73 -20.31
N ARG A 399 -7.53 -10.34 -19.44
CA ARG A 399 -8.97 -10.49 -19.67
C ARG A 399 -9.62 -9.19 -20.13
N ASN A 400 -8.83 -8.18 -20.41
CA ASN A 400 -9.27 -6.89 -20.93
C ASN A 400 -10.37 -6.23 -20.08
N ILE A 401 -10.24 -6.30 -18.75
CA ILE A 401 -11.25 -5.74 -17.84
C ILE A 401 -10.99 -4.25 -17.64
N SER A 402 -11.95 -3.44 -18.05
CA SER A 402 -11.94 -1.98 -17.89
C SER A 402 -13.36 -1.45 -17.88
N PRO A 403 -13.66 -0.29 -17.27
CA PRO A 403 -15.02 0.25 -17.23
C PRO A 403 -15.70 0.31 -18.60
N GLU A 404 -14.98 0.72 -19.65
CA GLU A 404 -15.49 0.88 -21.02
C GLU A 404 -15.52 -0.41 -21.84
N THR A 405 -14.82 -1.45 -21.40
CA THR A 405 -14.80 -2.74 -22.11
C THR A 405 -15.87 -3.70 -21.61
N LEU A 406 -16.45 -3.44 -20.43
CA LEU A 406 -17.50 -4.29 -19.86
C LEU A 406 -18.85 -4.02 -20.49
N ASN A 407 -19.52 -5.10 -20.94
CA ASN A 407 -20.84 -5.06 -21.59
C ASN A 407 -20.88 -4.09 -22.77
N CYS A 408 -19.84 -4.10 -23.60
CA CYS A 408 -19.74 -3.22 -24.75
C CYS A 408 -20.80 -3.57 -25.83
N ALA A 409 -21.38 -2.54 -26.44
CA ALA A 409 -22.38 -2.72 -27.50
C ALA A 409 -21.81 -3.33 -28.80
N CYS A 410 -20.48 -3.33 -28.98
CA CYS A 410 -19.83 -3.80 -30.20
C CYS A 410 -19.55 -5.32 -30.21
N CYS A 411 -19.78 -6.03 -29.11
CA CYS A 411 -19.59 -7.48 -29.00
C CYS A 411 -20.92 -8.13 -28.61
N GLN A 412 -21.28 -9.20 -29.30
CA GLN A 412 -22.44 -10.00 -28.95
C GLN A 412 -22.01 -11.14 -28.03
N THR A 413 -22.79 -11.37 -26.98
CA THR A 413 -22.66 -12.55 -26.13
C THR A 413 -23.56 -13.64 -26.65
N THR A 414 -23.03 -14.84 -26.83
CA THR A 414 -23.78 -16.00 -27.33
C THR A 414 -24.43 -16.84 -26.23
N THR A 415 -24.14 -16.51 -24.96
CA THR A 415 -24.61 -17.29 -23.80
C THR A 415 -25.75 -16.60 -23.06
N GLU A 416 -26.88 -17.29 -22.91
CA GLU A 416 -27.91 -16.94 -21.93
C GLU A 416 -27.50 -17.43 -20.53
N PHE A 417 -27.57 -16.54 -19.54
CA PHE A 417 -27.26 -16.89 -18.15
C PHE A 417 -28.53 -17.32 -17.42
N PRO A 418 -28.45 -18.38 -16.59
CA PRO A 418 -29.54 -18.70 -15.70
C PRO A 418 -29.75 -17.56 -14.69
N THR A 419 -30.99 -17.21 -14.46
CA THR A 419 -31.46 -16.19 -13.52
C THR A 419 -31.08 -16.50 -12.06
N THR A 420 -30.63 -17.72 -11.80
CA THR A 420 -30.30 -18.24 -10.46
C THR A 420 -28.84 -17.98 -10.02
N GLY A 421 -28.01 -17.30 -10.83
CA GLY A 421 -26.60 -17.04 -10.48
C GLY A 421 -25.72 -18.28 -10.41
N MET A 422 -26.14 -19.42 -10.94
CA MET A 422 -25.30 -20.61 -11.07
C MET A 422 -24.20 -20.39 -12.09
N PHE A 423 -23.03 -21.00 -11.86
CA PHE A 423 -21.94 -21.09 -12.83
C PHE A 423 -22.46 -21.73 -14.12
N VAL A 424 -22.39 -20.98 -15.20
CA VAL A 424 -22.53 -21.54 -16.55
C VAL A 424 -21.13 -21.86 -17.01
N PRO A 425 -20.82 -23.13 -17.32
CA PRO A 425 -19.54 -23.46 -17.92
C PRO A 425 -19.44 -22.70 -19.25
N LEU A 426 -18.37 -21.95 -19.41
CA LEU A 426 -17.95 -21.46 -20.70
C LEU A 426 -17.75 -22.68 -21.61
N ASN A 427 -18.06 -22.53 -22.91
CA ASN A 427 -17.55 -23.53 -23.85
C ASN A 427 -16.03 -23.59 -23.69
N PRO A 428 -15.46 -24.71 -23.16
CA PRO A 428 -14.05 -24.75 -22.79
C PRO A 428 -13.13 -24.46 -23.98
N ASP A 429 -13.51 -24.91 -25.17
CA ASP A 429 -12.69 -24.80 -26.39
C ASP A 429 -12.61 -23.34 -26.89
N GLU A 430 -13.72 -22.60 -26.81
CA GLU A 430 -13.75 -21.18 -27.19
C GLU A 430 -13.02 -20.29 -26.18
N ALA A 431 -13.20 -20.58 -24.90
CA ALA A 431 -12.47 -19.87 -23.84
C ALA A 431 -10.97 -20.14 -23.96
N GLU A 432 -10.55 -21.39 -24.11
CA GLU A 432 -9.16 -21.79 -24.28
C GLU A 432 -8.53 -21.15 -25.52
N LYS A 433 -9.24 -21.14 -26.66
CA LYS A 433 -8.78 -20.50 -27.89
C LYS A 433 -8.59 -18.99 -27.71
N ALA A 434 -9.56 -18.31 -27.09
CA ALA A 434 -9.47 -16.87 -26.81
C ALA A 434 -8.30 -16.54 -25.85
N PHE A 435 -8.04 -17.39 -24.85
CA PHE A 435 -6.91 -17.26 -23.96
C PHE A 435 -5.57 -17.45 -24.67
N ARG A 436 -5.43 -18.52 -25.47
CA ARG A 436 -4.20 -18.81 -26.20
C ARG A 436 -3.86 -17.74 -27.22
N GLU A 437 -4.86 -17.17 -27.91
CA GLU A 437 -4.64 -16.09 -28.86
C GLU A 437 -4.15 -14.80 -28.15
N ARG A 438 -4.68 -14.48 -26.98
CA ARG A 438 -4.20 -13.37 -26.13
C ARG A 438 -2.83 -13.61 -25.53
N ALA A 439 -2.54 -14.82 -25.06
CA ALA A 439 -1.25 -15.19 -24.51
C ALA A 439 -0.10 -15.20 -25.54
N ARG A 440 -0.40 -15.52 -26.81
CA ARG A 440 0.61 -15.49 -27.91
C ARG A 440 1.19 -14.11 -28.18
N GLY A 441 0.47 -13.03 -27.83
CA GLY A 441 0.97 -11.65 -27.93
C GLY A 441 1.97 -11.24 -26.84
N GLY A 442 2.30 -12.14 -25.90
CA GLY A 442 3.06 -11.85 -24.69
C GLY A 442 2.15 -11.29 -23.60
N LEU A 443 2.24 -11.86 -22.39
CA LEU A 443 1.33 -11.61 -21.26
C LEU A 443 1.21 -10.13 -20.87
N PHE A 444 2.24 -9.37 -21.15
CA PHE A 444 2.40 -7.98 -20.74
C PHE A 444 2.67 -7.03 -21.91
N SER A 445 2.55 -7.51 -23.15
CA SER A 445 2.74 -6.67 -24.32
C SER A 445 1.57 -5.72 -24.50
N SER A 446 1.85 -4.46 -24.75
CA SER A 446 0.85 -3.47 -25.20
C SER A 446 0.15 -3.86 -26.52
N LYS A 447 0.63 -4.91 -27.19
CA LYS A 447 0.07 -5.50 -28.42
C LYS A 447 -0.95 -6.62 -28.17
N ILE A 448 -1.40 -6.84 -26.95
CA ILE A 448 -2.49 -7.79 -26.64
C ILE A 448 -3.83 -7.17 -27.09
N PHE A 449 -4.01 -7.00 -28.37
CA PHE A 449 -5.31 -6.73 -28.97
C PHE A 449 -5.92 -8.04 -29.43
N PRO A 450 -7.15 -8.36 -29.03
CA PRO A 450 -7.88 -9.43 -29.70
C PRO A 450 -7.98 -9.08 -31.19
N SER A 451 -7.89 -10.08 -32.04
CA SER A 451 -8.19 -9.87 -33.47
C SER A 451 -9.61 -9.31 -33.61
N ALA A 452 -9.85 -8.52 -34.66
CA ALA A 452 -11.19 -7.94 -34.93
C ALA A 452 -12.32 -9.00 -35.02
N ASN A 453 -11.97 -10.27 -35.15
CA ASN A 453 -12.89 -11.41 -35.26
C ASN A 453 -12.93 -12.27 -33.98
N ALA A 454 -12.24 -11.88 -32.88
CA ALA A 454 -12.30 -12.65 -31.66
C ALA A 454 -13.65 -12.48 -30.96
N SER A 455 -14.19 -13.58 -30.40
CA SER A 455 -15.39 -13.53 -29.57
C SER A 455 -15.14 -12.73 -28.27
N ALA A 456 -16.18 -12.06 -27.79
CA ALA A 456 -16.11 -11.40 -26.49
C ALA A 456 -15.82 -12.43 -25.37
N LEU A 457 -15.00 -12.05 -24.39
CA LEU A 457 -14.74 -12.90 -23.23
C LEU A 457 -15.86 -12.79 -22.22
N GLN A 458 -16.55 -13.91 -22.01
CA GLN A 458 -17.56 -14.03 -20.98
C GLN A 458 -16.93 -14.12 -19.59
N VAL A 459 -17.40 -13.32 -18.65
CA VAL A 459 -16.95 -13.40 -17.25
C VAL A 459 -17.61 -14.62 -16.58
N PRO A 460 -16.82 -15.52 -15.96
CA PRO A 460 -17.34 -16.75 -15.35
C PRO A 460 -18.46 -16.47 -14.32
N GLY A 461 -19.60 -17.11 -14.50
CA GLY A 461 -20.75 -17.04 -13.60
C GLY A 461 -21.47 -15.70 -13.53
N LEU A 462 -21.14 -14.73 -14.39
CA LEU A 462 -21.79 -13.42 -14.44
C LEU A 462 -22.36 -13.14 -15.83
N LYS A 463 -23.45 -12.35 -15.88
CA LYS A 463 -24.02 -11.79 -17.14
C LYS A 463 -23.16 -10.64 -17.67
N THR A 464 -21.87 -10.79 -17.68
CA THR A 464 -20.92 -9.73 -18.03
C THR A 464 -19.90 -10.28 -19.02
N HIS A 465 -19.59 -9.51 -20.05
CA HIS A 465 -18.51 -9.83 -20.98
C HIS A 465 -17.52 -8.68 -21.10
N THR A 466 -16.31 -8.95 -21.57
CA THR A 466 -15.31 -7.96 -21.91
C THR A 466 -15.15 -7.82 -23.41
N CYS A 467 -14.86 -6.60 -23.87
CA CYS A 467 -14.71 -6.28 -25.28
C CYS A 467 -13.55 -7.06 -25.92
N ALA A 468 -13.82 -7.64 -27.09
CA ALA A 468 -12.83 -8.31 -27.91
C ALA A 468 -12.15 -7.38 -28.96
N ARG A 469 -12.66 -6.16 -29.13
CA ARG A 469 -12.24 -5.24 -30.20
C ARG A 469 -11.40 -4.07 -29.72
N THR A 470 -11.66 -3.58 -28.50
CA THR A 470 -11.00 -2.39 -27.96
C THR A 470 -10.11 -2.77 -26.79
N HIS A 471 -8.87 -2.28 -26.76
CA HIS A 471 -7.97 -2.46 -25.63
C HIS A 471 -8.38 -1.57 -24.45
N GLY A 472 -8.63 -2.17 -23.31
CA GLY A 472 -9.15 -1.49 -22.12
C GLY A 472 -8.12 -0.53 -21.50
N PHE A 473 -8.64 0.58 -21.01
CA PHE A 473 -7.88 1.61 -20.32
C PHE A 473 -7.10 1.06 -19.11
N LEU A 474 -7.75 0.25 -18.25
CA LEU A 474 -7.07 -0.32 -17.08
C LEU A 474 -5.95 -1.29 -17.46
N GLY A 475 -6.09 -2.03 -18.55
CA GLY A 475 -5.01 -2.86 -19.09
C GLY A 475 -3.76 -2.04 -19.41
N ARG A 476 -3.94 -0.89 -20.05
CA ARG A 476 -2.85 0.06 -20.37
C ARG A 476 -2.24 0.73 -19.13
N VAL A 477 -2.99 0.80 -18.03
CA VAL A 477 -2.47 1.29 -16.73
C VAL A 477 -1.58 0.24 -16.07
N VAL A 478 -2.01 -1.02 -16.02
CA VAL A 478 -1.33 -2.03 -15.19
C VAL A 478 -0.23 -2.80 -15.93
N ALA A 479 -0.38 -3.04 -17.25
CA ALA A 479 0.57 -3.86 -18.01
C ALA A 479 2.01 -3.30 -17.98
N PRO A 480 2.27 -1.99 -18.22
CA PRO A 480 3.63 -1.45 -18.15
C PRO A 480 4.26 -1.57 -16.76
N ILE A 481 3.44 -1.51 -15.69
CA ILE A 481 3.90 -1.65 -14.30
C ILE A 481 4.30 -3.09 -14.02
N ILE A 482 3.53 -4.07 -14.52
CA ILE A 482 3.84 -5.50 -14.39
C ILE A 482 5.15 -5.81 -15.15
N GLU A 483 5.28 -5.35 -16.39
CA GLU A 483 6.47 -5.54 -17.21
C GLU A 483 7.71 -4.97 -16.52
N ARG A 484 7.63 -3.73 -16.05
CA ARG A 484 8.74 -3.09 -15.33
C ARG A 484 9.12 -3.83 -14.06
N ARG A 485 8.14 -4.30 -13.29
CA ARG A 485 8.39 -5.11 -12.10
C ARG A 485 9.13 -6.41 -12.43
N MET A 486 8.74 -7.10 -13.51
CA MET A 486 9.40 -8.33 -13.95
C MET A 486 10.84 -8.07 -14.41
N GLN A 487 11.09 -6.98 -15.16
CA GLN A 487 12.45 -6.56 -15.54
C GLN A 487 13.32 -6.34 -14.30
N LEU A 488 12.81 -5.61 -13.28
CA LEU A 488 13.54 -5.36 -12.03
C LEU A 488 13.80 -6.65 -11.24
N LYS A 489 12.83 -7.59 -11.19
CA LYS A 489 13.03 -8.93 -10.59
C LYS A 489 14.15 -9.71 -11.29
N SER A 490 14.22 -9.67 -12.62
CA SER A 490 15.27 -10.35 -13.38
C SER A 490 16.65 -9.74 -13.17
N GLN A 491 16.72 -8.41 -13.02
CA GLN A 491 17.96 -7.67 -12.77
C GLN A 491 18.48 -7.90 -11.34
N ARG A 492 17.60 -8.07 -10.34
CA ARG A 492 17.95 -8.42 -8.95
C ARG A 492 18.86 -9.64 -8.89
N LYS A 493 18.51 -10.71 -9.64
CA LYS A 493 19.30 -11.94 -9.71
C LYS A 493 20.73 -11.73 -10.23
N ARG A 494 20.99 -10.61 -10.93
CA ARG A 494 22.28 -10.29 -11.55
C ARG A 494 23.07 -9.20 -10.84
N LYS A 495 22.41 -8.19 -10.19
CA LYS A 495 23.02 -6.94 -9.74
C LYS A 495 22.75 -6.55 -8.27
N GLY A 496 21.99 -7.37 -7.47
CA GLY A 496 21.81 -7.18 -6.02
C GLY A 496 20.60 -6.36 -5.57
N ASP A 497 20.55 -6.02 -4.28
CA ASP A 497 19.34 -5.62 -3.53
C ASP A 497 18.69 -4.28 -3.91
N THR A 498 19.37 -3.40 -4.61
CA THR A 498 18.85 -2.07 -4.98
C THR A 498 17.57 -2.16 -5.82
N PHE A 499 17.51 -3.15 -6.70
CA PHE A 499 16.34 -3.41 -7.56
C PHE A 499 15.16 -4.02 -6.80
N ASP A 500 15.43 -4.61 -5.62
CA ASP A 500 14.39 -5.17 -4.77
C ASP A 500 13.47 -4.10 -4.20
N LEU A 501 14.01 -2.96 -3.79
CA LEU A 501 13.24 -1.82 -3.29
C LEU A 501 12.31 -1.25 -4.38
N GLN A 502 12.81 -1.08 -5.60
CA GLN A 502 12.00 -0.57 -6.71
C GLN A 502 10.86 -1.53 -7.07
N GLN A 503 11.15 -2.84 -7.22
CA GLN A 503 10.13 -3.82 -7.52
C GLN A 503 9.10 -3.97 -6.39
N ASN A 504 9.48 -3.75 -5.12
CA ASN A 504 8.56 -3.73 -3.99
C ASN A 504 7.60 -2.55 -4.05
N ALA A 505 8.08 -1.36 -4.43
CA ALA A 505 7.20 -0.20 -4.64
C ALA A 505 6.13 -0.48 -5.71
N LEU A 506 6.54 -1.07 -6.85
CA LEU A 506 5.62 -1.47 -7.92
C LEU A 506 4.67 -2.59 -7.48
N LYS A 507 5.15 -3.56 -6.67
CA LYS A 507 4.29 -4.61 -6.07
C LYS A 507 3.14 -3.99 -5.28
N TRP A 508 3.42 -3.05 -4.38
CA TRP A 508 2.39 -2.40 -3.59
C TRP A 508 1.41 -1.57 -4.41
N LEU A 509 1.88 -0.98 -5.50
CA LEU A 509 1.03 -0.28 -6.46
C LEU A 509 0.04 -1.25 -7.13
N LEU A 510 0.53 -2.38 -7.61
CA LEU A 510 -0.28 -3.43 -8.24
C LEU A 510 -1.27 -4.08 -7.26
N VAL A 511 -0.87 -4.36 -6.03
CA VAL A 511 -1.77 -4.89 -4.98
C VAL A 511 -2.95 -3.97 -4.71
N THR A 512 -2.77 -2.64 -4.82
CA THR A 512 -3.83 -1.68 -4.53
C THR A 512 -4.69 -1.33 -5.74
N CYS A 513 -4.24 -1.59 -6.97
CA CYS A 513 -4.98 -1.19 -8.19
C CYS A 513 -6.36 -1.85 -8.27
N PHE A 514 -6.47 -3.12 -7.89
CA PHE A 514 -7.72 -3.87 -7.85
C PHE A 514 -8.78 -3.20 -6.96
N GLY A 515 -8.42 -2.82 -5.72
CA GLY A 515 -9.35 -2.17 -4.80
C GLY A 515 -9.91 -0.84 -5.32
N TYR A 516 -9.18 -0.17 -6.21
CA TYR A 516 -9.63 1.09 -6.81
C TYR A 516 -10.66 0.90 -7.94
N THR A 517 -10.81 -0.29 -8.50
CA THR A 517 -11.88 -0.58 -9.46
C THR A 517 -13.26 -0.53 -8.82
N GLY A 518 -13.38 -1.00 -7.55
CA GLY A 518 -14.63 -0.97 -6.78
C GLY A 518 -14.76 0.21 -5.81
N TYR A 519 -13.75 1.12 -5.72
CA TYR A 519 -13.81 2.23 -4.78
C TYR A 519 -14.81 3.30 -5.23
N LYS A 520 -15.80 3.61 -4.37
CA LYS A 520 -16.91 4.53 -4.70
C LYS A 520 -16.49 5.92 -5.18
N ASN A 521 -15.31 6.41 -4.77
CA ASN A 521 -14.80 7.73 -5.16
C ASN A 521 -13.72 7.66 -6.24
N ALA A 522 -13.37 6.47 -6.76
CA ALA A 522 -12.44 6.35 -7.87
C ALA A 522 -13.08 6.90 -9.16
N ARG A 523 -12.43 7.88 -9.80
CA ARG A 523 -12.97 8.54 -11.00
C ARG A 523 -13.24 7.59 -12.15
N PHE A 524 -12.37 6.62 -12.33
CA PHE A 524 -12.43 5.60 -13.35
C PHE A 524 -12.80 4.22 -12.76
N GLY A 525 -13.40 4.20 -11.56
CA GLY A 525 -13.87 2.96 -10.92
C GLY A 525 -15.27 2.57 -11.41
N ARG A 526 -15.47 1.26 -11.63
CA ARG A 526 -16.75 0.62 -11.90
C ARG A 526 -16.82 -0.67 -11.09
N ILE A 527 -17.88 -0.85 -10.29
CA ILE A 527 -17.98 -2.01 -9.41
C ILE A 527 -18.02 -3.32 -10.20
N GLU A 528 -18.65 -3.31 -11.38
CA GLU A 528 -18.72 -4.46 -12.27
C GLU A 528 -17.33 -4.93 -12.73
N ALA A 529 -16.36 -4.02 -12.85
CA ALA A 529 -14.97 -4.40 -13.12
C ALA A 529 -14.35 -5.15 -11.93
N HIS A 530 -14.63 -4.70 -10.71
CA HIS A 530 -14.19 -5.37 -9.49
C HIS A 530 -14.79 -6.78 -9.39
N GLU A 531 -16.09 -6.91 -9.64
CA GLU A 531 -16.83 -8.18 -9.63
C GLU A 531 -16.28 -9.15 -10.69
N ALA A 532 -16.02 -8.66 -11.91
CA ALA A 532 -15.45 -9.46 -12.99
C ALA A 532 -14.04 -9.97 -12.65
N ILE A 533 -13.18 -9.15 -12.05
CA ILE A 533 -11.84 -9.57 -11.61
C ILE A 533 -11.94 -10.67 -10.55
N CYS A 534 -12.84 -10.52 -9.57
CA CYS A 534 -13.07 -11.54 -8.54
C CYS A 534 -13.60 -12.85 -9.12
N ALA A 535 -14.50 -12.76 -10.10
CA ALA A 535 -15.07 -13.94 -10.76
C ALA A 535 -13.98 -14.73 -11.52
N TRP A 536 -13.17 -14.05 -12.30
CA TRP A 536 -12.01 -14.67 -12.97
C TRP A 536 -10.99 -15.26 -12.00
N ALA A 537 -10.70 -14.57 -10.90
CA ALA A 537 -9.75 -15.08 -9.91
C ALA A 537 -10.24 -16.38 -9.25
N ARG A 538 -11.54 -16.47 -8.95
CA ARG A 538 -12.15 -17.71 -8.42
C ARG A 538 -12.08 -18.85 -9.43
N ASP A 539 -12.40 -18.58 -10.68
CA ASP A 539 -12.38 -19.54 -11.76
C ASP A 539 -10.96 -20.09 -12.01
N ILE A 540 -9.99 -19.20 -12.08
CA ILE A 540 -8.57 -19.55 -12.23
C ILE A 540 -8.08 -20.43 -11.08
N LEU A 541 -8.43 -20.07 -9.83
CA LEU A 541 -8.01 -20.84 -8.67
C LEU A 541 -8.67 -22.22 -8.63
N LEU A 542 -9.96 -22.34 -8.93
CA LEU A 542 -10.67 -23.63 -9.02
C LEU A 542 -10.10 -24.52 -10.13
N THR A 543 -9.81 -23.95 -11.29
CA THR A 543 -9.16 -24.65 -12.39
C THR A 543 -7.78 -25.17 -12.00
N THR A 544 -7.01 -24.35 -11.28
CA THR A 544 -5.68 -24.72 -10.78
C THR A 544 -5.76 -25.88 -9.77
N ILE A 545 -6.73 -25.83 -8.84
CA ILE A 545 -6.99 -26.91 -7.88
C ILE A 545 -7.33 -28.21 -8.61
N SER A 546 -8.26 -28.18 -9.57
CA SER A 546 -8.64 -29.37 -10.35
C SER A 546 -7.45 -29.99 -11.09
N ILE A 547 -6.63 -29.17 -11.76
CA ILE A 547 -5.45 -29.64 -12.48
C ILE A 547 -4.42 -30.25 -11.49
N ALA A 548 -4.25 -29.66 -10.32
CA ALA A 548 -3.34 -30.19 -9.29
C ALA A 548 -3.82 -31.53 -8.77
N GLU A 549 -5.12 -31.67 -8.49
CA GLU A 549 -5.73 -32.93 -8.04
C GLU A 549 -5.66 -34.01 -9.12
N ASP A 550 -5.92 -33.69 -10.39
CA ASP A 550 -5.79 -34.60 -11.54
C ASP A 550 -4.34 -35.09 -11.72
N ASP A 551 -3.35 -34.27 -11.40
CA ASP A 551 -1.92 -34.63 -11.44
C ASP A 551 -1.46 -35.34 -10.13
N GLY A 552 -2.40 -35.71 -9.24
CA GLY A 552 -2.14 -36.51 -8.04
C GLY A 552 -1.65 -35.73 -6.84
N TRP A 553 -1.79 -34.40 -6.84
CA TRP A 553 -1.51 -33.55 -5.71
C TRP A 553 -2.72 -33.43 -4.76
N ASN A 554 -2.48 -33.45 -3.45
CA ASN A 554 -3.47 -33.14 -2.45
C ASN A 554 -3.40 -31.64 -2.11
N VAL A 555 -4.47 -30.91 -2.34
CA VAL A 555 -4.55 -29.47 -2.01
C VAL A 555 -4.94 -29.31 -0.55
N LEU A 556 -4.01 -28.81 0.27
CA LEU A 556 -4.21 -28.60 1.70
C LEU A 556 -4.91 -27.28 2.00
N HIS A 557 -4.65 -26.26 1.19
CA HIS A 557 -5.16 -24.93 1.39
C HIS A 557 -5.06 -24.11 0.09
N ALA A 558 -5.94 -23.13 -0.09
CA ALA A 558 -5.85 -22.16 -1.18
C ALA A 558 -6.38 -20.79 -0.72
N ILE A 559 -5.69 -19.73 -1.09
CA ILE A 559 -6.08 -18.34 -0.78
C ILE A 559 -5.89 -17.50 -2.03
N VAL A 560 -6.97 -17.07 -2.64
CA VAL A 560 -7.05 -16.08 -3.73
C VAL A 560 -6.12 -16.35 -4.92
N ASP A 561 -4.81 -16.26 -4.71
CA ASP A 561 -3.73 -16.32 -5.70
C ASP A 561 -2.69 -17.40 -5.43
N CYS A 562 -2.81 -18.15 -4.33
CA CYS A 562 -1.85 -19.21 -3.98
C CYS A 562 -2.51 -20.49 -3.53
N ILE A 563 -1.81 -21.63 -3.75
CA ILE A 563 -2.19 -22.97 -3.29
C ILE A 563 -1.05 -23.62 -2.53
N TRP A 564 -1.38 -24.44 -1.52
CA TRP A 564 -0.46 -25.29 -0.78
C TRP A 564 -0.78 -26.74 -1.08
N ILE A 565 0.19 -27.45 -1.63
CA ILE A 565 0.02 -28.80 -2.16
C ILE A 565 1.02 -29.77 -1.54
N GLU A 566 0.59 -31.01 -1.30
CA GLU A 566 1.45 -32.12 -0.90
C GLU A 566 1.28 -33.32 -1.87
N ASN A 567 2.32 -34.11 -2.04
CA ASN A 567 2.23 -35.38 -2.75
C ASN A 567 3.02 -36.47 -2.01
N LYS A 568 2.29 -37.39 -1.38
CA LYS A 568 2.88 -38.51 -0.61
C LYS A 568 3.41 -39.63 -1.47
N ASN A 569 3.08 -39.69 -2.77
CA ASN A 569 3.55 -40.72 -3.70
C ASN A 569 4.96 -40.42 -4.19
N LEU A 570 5.36 -39.15 -4.20
CA LEU A 570 6.72 -38.72 -4.54
C LEU A 570 7.61 -38.79 -3.29
N LYS A 571 8.72 -39.49 -3.39
CA LYS A 571 9.54 -39.87 -2.22
C LYS A 571 10.66 -38.86 -1.94
N THR A 572 11.21 -38.24 -2.99
CA THR A 572 12.30 -37.28 -2.80
C THR A 572 11.80 -35.84 -2.97
N ARG A 573 12.51 -34.93 -2.34
CA ARG A 573 12.21 -33.50 -2.41
C ARG A 573 12.42 -32.94 -3.82
N GLU A 574 13.43 -33.46 -4.51
CA GLU A 574 13.76 -33.12 -5.90
C GLU A 574 12.64 -33.55 -6.85
N GLU A 575 12.08 -34.76 -6.67
CA GLU A 575 10.94 -35.24 -7.46
C GLU A 575 9.70 -34.36 -7.23
N LYS A 576 9.41 -33.95 -5.98
CA LYS A 576 8.31 -33.06 -5.62
C LYS A 576 8.47 -31.72 -6.29
N ILE A 577 9.65 -31.11 -6.21
CA ILE A 577 9.94 -29.80 -6.84
C ILE A 577 9.79 -29.88 -8.36
N ALA A 578 10.38 -30.92 -8.99
CA ALA A 578 10.30 -31.09 -10.44
C ALA A 578 8.85 -31.25 -10.93
N SER A 579 8.06 -32.06 -10.22
CA SER A 579 6.64 -32.29 -10.54
C SER A 579 5.81 -31.02 -10.33
N ALA A 580 6.06 -30.27 -9.26
CA ALA A 580 5.38 -28.99 -9.00
C ALA A 580 5.73 -27.92 -10.05
N MET A 581 6.97 -27.89 -10.55
CA MET A 581 7.36 -27.02 -11.64
C MET A 581 6.67 -27.38 -12.96
N GLN A 582 6.47 -28.68 -13.23
CA GLN A 582 5.69 -29.12 -14.40
C GLN A 582 4.22 -28.71 -14.27
N LEU A 583 3.60 -28.87 -13.09
CA LEU A 583 2.25 -28.39 -12.79
C LEU A 583 2.16 -26.87 -12.99
N SER A 584 3.12 -26.14 -12.45
CA SER A 584 3.20 -24.68 -12.58
C SER A 584 3.25 -24.24 -14.06
N GLN A 585 4.06 -24.91 -14.88
CA GLN A 585 4.14 -24.62 -16.32
C GLN A 585 2.85 -24.98 -17.05
N LYS A 586 2.26 -26.14 -16.78
CA LYS A 586 0.97 -26.59 -17.35
C LYS A 586 -0.15 -25.60 -17.08
N VAL A 587 -0.27 -25.12 -15.83
CA VAL A 587 -1.26 -24.13 -15.44
C VAL A 587 -0.97 -22.77 -16.09
N THR A 588 0.30 -22.35 -16.12
CA THR A 588 0.71 -21.10 -16.78
C THR A 588 0.35 -21.11 -18.27
N ASP A 589 0.61 -22.21 -18.97
CA ASP A 589 0.32 -22.33 -20.40
C ASP A 589 -1.18 -22.30 -20.69
N LEU A 590 -1.98 -22.92 -19.82
CA LEU A 590 -3.43 -22.93 -19.96
C LEU A 590 -4.06 -21.56 -19.60
N ILE A 591 -3.68 -20.98 -18.46
CA ILE A 591 -4.31 -19.75 -17.92
C ILE A 591 -3.76 -18.50 -18.61
N GLY A 592 -2.50 -18.52 -19.03
CA GLY A 592 -1.78 -17.37 -19.58
C GLY A 592 -1.34 -16.37 -18.51
N ILE A 593 -1.33 -16.76 -17.23
CA ILE A 593 -0.80 -15.97 -16.09
C ILE A 593 0.22 -16.87 -15.38
N PRO A 594 1.46 -16.39 -15.15
CA PRO A 594 2.49 -17.22 -14.52
C PRO A 594 2.08 -17.68 -13.12
N LEU A 595 2.09 -18.98 -12.89
CA LEU A 595 2.06 -19.59 -11.58
C LEU A 595 3.52 -19.87 -11.19
N GLU A 596 4.02 -19.26 -10.12
CA GLU A 596 5.42 -19.32 -9.70
C GLU A 596 5.58 -20.31 -8.53
N PHE A 597 6.69 -21.04 -8.51
CA PHE A 597 7.11 -21.81 -7.35
C PHE A 597 7.66 -20.82 -6.30
N GLU A 598 7.02 -20.74 -5.13
CA GLU A 598 7.41 -19.80 -4.07
C GLU A 598 8.41 -20.46 -3.11
N ASP A 599 8.05 -21.60 -2.52
CA ASP A 599 8.91 -22.35 -1.60
C ASP A 599 8.45 -23.80 -1.43
N ILE A 600 9.32 -24.64 -0.89
CA ILE A 600 8.99 -25.94 -0.32
C ILE A 600 9.28 -25.90 1.18
N TYR A 601 8.25 -26.12 1.99
CA TYR A 601 8.34 -26.00 3.44
C TYR A 601 8.79 -27.30 4.07
N ASP A 602 9.84 -27.23 4.91
CA ASP A 602 10.27 -28.35 5.74
C ASP A 602 9.09 -28.80 6.62
N PHE A 603 8.35 -27.81 7.12
CA PHE A 603 7.09 -28.00 7.82
C PHE A 603 6.19 -26.76 7.70
N ILE A 604 4.87 -26.98 7.74
CA ILE A 604 3.85 -25.94 7.82
C ILE A 604 2.76 -26.36 8.79
N GLY A 605 2.35 -25.44 9.68
CA GLY A 605 1.24 -25.65 10.63
C GLY A 605 0.05 -24.77 10.29
N PHE A 606 -1.07 -25.40 9.89
CA PHE A 606 -2.36 -24.72 9.70
C PHE A 606 -3.15 -24.74 10.98
N LEU A 607 -3.54 -23.55 11.47
CA LEU A 607 -4.23 -23.40 12.74
C LEU A 607 -5.70 -23.82 12.63
N PRO A 608 -6.27 -24.50 13.64
CA PRO A 608 -7.71 -24.66 13.76
C PRO A 608 -8.39 -23.31 14.03
N SER A 609 -9.66 -23.17 13.62
CA SER A 609 -10.49 -22.05 14.02
C SER A 609 -10.90 -22.22 15.51
N ARG A 610 -10.93 -21.11 16.25
CA ARG A 610 -11.40 -21.15 17.65
C ARG A 610 -12.92 -21.29 17.78
N MET A 611 -13.65 -21.03 16.70
CA MET A 611 -15.12 -21.02 16.73
C MET A 611 -15.76 -22.24 16.04
N HIS A 612 -15.00 -22.91 15.17
CA HIS A 612 -15.47 -24.04 14.37
C HIS A 612 -14.35 -25.08 14.25
N ASN A 613 -14.69 -26.34 13.97
CA ASN A 613 -13.70 -27.40 13.71
C ASN A 613 -12.96 -27.25 12.36
N ALA A 614 -13.28 -26.24 11.58
CA ALA A 614 -12.60 -25.93 10.33
C ALA A 614 -11.24 -25.26 10.57
N GLY A 615 -10.41 -25.24 9.57
CA GLY A 615 -9.15 -24.51 9.60
C GLY A 615 -9.32 -22.98 9.62
N SER A 616 -8.33 -22.29 10.10
CA SER A 616 -8.28 -20.84 10.01
C SER A 616 -7.86 -20.41 8.62
N LEU A 617 -8.67 -19.61 7.93
CA LEU A 617 -8.45 -19.18 6.56
C LEU A 617 -7.12 -18.40 6.34
N THR A 618 -6.58 -17.74 7.37
CA THR A 618 -5.47 -16.81 7.18
C THR A 618 -4.36 -16.95 8.23
N LYS A 619 -4.37 -18.04 9.01
CA LYS A 619 -3.38 -18.25 10.07
C LYS A 619 -2.60 -19.52 9.87
N TYR A 620 -1.32 -19.37 9.67
CA TYR A 620 -0.36 -20.47 9.59
C TYR A 620 1.07 -19.99 9.90
N TRP A 621 1.91 -20.92 10.21
CA TRP A 621 3.37 -20.76 10.32
C TRP A 621 4.06 -21.84 9.50
N ALA A 622 5.16 -21.49 8.85
CA ALA A 622 5.94 -22.42 8.04
C ALA A 622 7.42 -22.09 8.13
N HIS A 623 8.27 -23.07 7.89
CA HIS A 623 9.70 -22.94 7.70
C HIS A 623 10.11 -23.59 6.39
N GLY A 624 10.92 -22.92 5.57
CA GLY A 624 11.42 -23.41 4.29
C GLY A 624 12.78 -22.82 3.97
N GLN A 625 13.18 -22.86 2.71
CA GLN A 625 14.48 -22.39 2.25
C GLN A 625 14.71 -20.90 2.53
N ASN A 626 13.64 -20.10 2.54
CA ASN A 626 13.67 -18.67 2.82
C ASN A 626 13.49 -18.34 4.31
N GLY A 627 13.53 -19.33 5.20
CA GLY A 627 13.32 -19.19 6.64
C GLY A 627 11.85 -19.26 7.04
N PHE A 628 11.49 -18.62 8.17
CA PHE A 628 10.12 -18.63 8.67
C PHE A 628 9.16 -17.74 7.89
N LYS A 629 8.04 -18.30 7.44
CA LYS A 629 6.87 -17.58 6.92
C LYS A 629 5.74 -17.62 7.94
N LEU A 630 5.38 -16.47 8.51
CA LEU A 630 4.39 -16.34 9.57
C LEU A 630 3.20 -15.52 9.06
N ARG A 631 1.97 -16.03 9.25
CA ARG A 631 0.74 -15.33 8.84
C ARG A 631 -0.28 -15.33 9.97
N GLY A 632 -0.82 -14.17 10.29
CA GLY A 632 -1.93 -13.99 11.22
C GLY A 632 -1.66 -14.31 12.70
N ILE A 633 -0.46 -14.79 13.07
CA ILE A 633 -0.05 -15.09 14.44
C ILE A 633 0.54 -13.85 15.14
N GLU A 634 0.64 -13.91 16.48
CA GLU A 634 0.98 -12.75 17.32
C GLU A 634 2.34 -12.14 16.99
N ALA A 635 3.37 -12.95 16.73
CA ALA A 635 4.72 -12.47 16.39
C ALA A 635 4.79 -11.58 15.13
N ARG A 636 3.75 -11.62 14.29
CA ARG A 636 3.63 -10.79 13.08
C ARG A 636 2.81 -9.51 13.30
N GLN A 637 2.11 -9.40 14.43
CA GLN A 637 1.20 -8.29 14.71
C GLN A 637 1.94 -7.12 15.38
N HIS A 638 1.88 -5.93 14.82
CA HIS A 638 2.47 -4.71 15.42
C HIS A 638 1.89 -4.32 16.79
N SER A 639 0.77 -4.90 17.18
CA SER A 639 0.13 -4.66 18.47
C SER A 639 0.67 -5.54 19.60
N THR A 640 1.38 -6.60 19.25
CA THR A 640 1.95 -7.56 20.21
C THR A 640 3.20 -6.97 20.86
N CYS A 641 3.34 -7.15 22.17
CA CYS A 641 4.53 -6.74 22.89
C CYS A 641 5.73 -7.66 22.55
N GLU A 642 6.94 -7.11 22.73
CA GLU A 642 8.19 -7.80 22.38
C GLU A 642 8.35 -9.13 23.09
N TRP A 643 7.97 -9.22 24.37
CA TRP A 643 8.06 -10.44 25.19
C TRP A 643 7.23 -11.60 24.59
N ILE A 644 5.97 -11.34 24.23
CA ILE A 644 5.10 -12.35 23.58
C ILE A 644 5.66 -12.78 22.22
N ALA A 645 6.12 -11.81 21.43
CA ALA A 645 6.68 -12.10 20.12
C ALA A 645 7.97 -12.93 20.22
N ALA A 646 8.80 -12.70 21.25
CA ALA A 646 10.01 -13.47 21.51
C ALA A 646 9.69 -14.92 21.89
N ILE A 647 8.80 -15.14 22.87
CA ILE A 647 8.38 -16.50 23.27
C ILE A 647 7.87 -17.30 22.07
N GLN A 648 7.02 -16.68 21.23
CA GLN A 648 6.46 -17.36 20.07
C GLN A 648 7.52 -17.71 19.04
N LYS A 649 8.49 -16.80 18.78
CA LYS A 649 9.61 -17.06 17.86
C LYS A 649 10.55 -18.14 18.38
N GLU A 650 10.91 -18.09 19.66
CA GLU A 650 11.74 -19.11 20.30
C GLU A 650 11.08 -20.48 20.26
N SER A 651 9.75 -20.54 20.43
CA SER A 651 8.99 -21.79 20.28
C SER A 651 9.05 -22.37 18.86
N LEU A 652 9.03 -21.50 17.84
CA LEU A 652 9.21 -21.93 16.44
C LEU A 652 10.64 -22.41 16.18
N GLU A 653 11.67 -21.80 16.76
CA GLU A 653 13.05 -22.30 16.66
C GLU A 653 13.20 -23.65 17.35
N ILE A 654 12.55 -23.89 18.51
CA ILE A 654 12.52 -25.22 19.15
C ILE A 654 11.90 -26.25 18.21
N LEU A 655 10.82 -25.92 17.51
CA LEU A 655 10.25 -26.84 16.49
C LEU A 655 11.26 -27.13 15.39
N LYS A 656 11.83 -26.09 14.79
CA LYS A 656 12.80 -26.20 13.69
C LYS A 656 13.99 -27.10 14.06
N ASP A 657 14.59 -26.88 15.24
CA ASP A 657 15.79 -27.62 15.68
C ASP A 657 15.52 -29.11 15.92
N ASN A 658 14.25 -29.48 16.15
CA ASN A 658 13.86 -30.87 16.47
C ASN A 658 13.08 -31.55 15.33
N LEU A 659 12.61 -30.82 14.31
CA LEU A 659 11.86 -31.40 13.16
C LEU A 659 12.75 -31.90 12.01
N ASN A 660 14.02 -31.57 12.02
CA ASN A 660 15.00 -32.04 11.02
C ASN A 660 15.34 -33.55 11.15
N ASP A 661 14.83 -34.24 12.18
CA ASP A 661 14.93 -35.69 12.36
C ASP A 661 13.59 -36.30 11.94
N GLU A 662 13.54 -36.94 10.76
CA GLU A 662 12.32 -37.44 10.08
C GLU A 662 11.41 -38.34 10.95
N SER A 663 11.91 -38.81 12.09
CA SER A 663 11.19 -39.69 13.04
C SER A 663 10.52 -38.94 14.20
N ASN A 664 10.67 -37.59 14.38
CA ASN A 664 10.42 -36.96 15.66
C ASN A 664 9.52 -35.71 15.65
N TYR A 665 8.99 -35.25 14.51
CA TYR A 665 8.25 -33.99 14.47
C TYR A 665 6.87 -34.03 15.16
N ASP A 666 6.28 -35.18 15.38
CA ASP A 666 5.07 -35.37 16.19
C ASP A 666 5.38 -35.72 17.64
N SER A 667 6.66 -35.65 18.04
CA SER A 667 7.10 -36.01 19.38
C SER A 667 6.51 -35.06 20.41
N ILE A 668 5.69 -35.62 21.31
CA ILE A 668 5.16 -34.92 22.50
C ILE A 668 6.28 -34.29 23.33
N THR A 669 7.48 -34.81 23.25
CA THR A 669 8.68 -34.28 23.91
C THR A 669 9.05 -32.87 23.43
N VAL A 670 8.93 -32.59 22.13
CA VAL A 670 9.20 -31.25 21.57
C VAL A 670 8.13 -30.26 21.99
N GLN A 671 6.87 -30.71 21.97
CA GLN A 671 5.73 -29.89 22.41
C GLN A 671 5.85 -29.56 23.89
N GLN A 672 6.27 -30.52 24.73
CA GLN A 672 6.53 -30.31 26.17
C GLN A 672 7.70 -29.35 26.43
N LYS A 673 8.75 -29.33 25.60
CA LYS A 673 9.82 -28.35 25.70
C LYS A 673 9.30 -26.90 25.51
N ILE A 674 8.37 -26.74 24.55
CA ILE A 674 7.74 -25.41 24.32
C ILE A 674 6.89 -24.99 25.51
N ILE A 675 6.14 -25.93 26.11
CA ILE A 675 5.32 -25.66 27.29
C ILE A 675 6.19 -25.34 28.50
N ALA A 676 7.26 -26.10 28.73
CA ALA A 676 8.20 -25.83 29.80
C ALA A 676 8.81 -24.44 29.68
N LYS A 677 9.23 -24.06 28.46
CA LYS A 677 9.72 -22.71 28.17
C LYS A 677 8.68 -21.63 28.49
N LEU A 678 7.42 -21.82 28.08
CA LEU A 678 6.34 -20.89 28.41
C LEU A 678 6.17 -20.72 29.92
N HIS A 679 6.17 -21.81 30.68
CA HIS A 679 5.99 -21.79 32.15
C HIS A 679 7.17 -21.08 32.83
N ASP A 680 8.40 -21.27 32.36
CA ASP A 680 9.57 -20.56 32.89
C ASP A 680 9.48 -19.05 32.61
N GLU A 681 8.99 -18.64 31.43
CA GLU A 681 8.76 -17.24 31.12
C GLU A 681 7.63 -16.64 31.98
N ILE A 682 6.53 -17.37 32.20
CA ILE A 682 5.45 -16.94 33.10
C ILE A 682 5.96 -16.82 34.55
N LYS A 683 6.80 -17.74 35.01
CA LYS A 683 7.44 -17.65 36.33
C LYS A 683 8.36 -16.41 36.42
N SER A 684 9.08 -16.11 35.38
CA SER A 684 9.92 -14.90 35.28
C SER A 684 9.09 -13.62 35.29
N LEU A 685 7.94 -13.60 34.60
CA LEU A 685 6.98 -12.50 34.64
C LEU A 685 6.42 -12.30 36.07
N ASN A 686 5.97 -13.36 36.72
CA ASN A 686 5.40 -13.32 38.06
C ASN A 686 6.41 -12.89 39.14
N SER A 687 7.71 -13.19 38.93
CA SER A 687 8.80 -12.76 39.80
C SER A 687 9.33 -11.36 39.51
N GLY A 688 8.75 -10.66 38.54
CA GLY A 688 9.15 -9.29 38.17
C GLY A 688 10.50 -9.18 37.46
N LYS A 689 11.03 -10.27 36.91
CA LYS A 689 12.31 -10.31 36.19
C LYS A 689 12.25 -9.77 34.76
N ILE A 690 11.04 -9.62 34.20
CA ILE A 690 10.85 -9.14 32.82
C ILE A 690 10.89 -7.60 32.80
N ASP A 691 11.73 -7.04 31.96
CA ASP A 691 11.77 -5.59 31.73
C ASP A 691 10.38 -5.10 31.26
N PRO A 692 9.76 -4.14 31.98
CA PRO A 692 8.46 -3.57 31.58
C PRO A 692 8.45 -3.01 30.16
N LYS A 693 9.57 -2.57 29.62
CA LYS A 693 9.66 -2.08 28.21
C LYS A 693 9.34 -3.18 27.20
N LYS A 694 9.66 -4.44 27.50
CA LYS A 694 9.32 -5.59 26.65
C LYS A 694 7.83 -5.98 26.72
N LEU A 695 7.09 -5.47 27.70
CA LEU A 695 5.65 -5.69 27.89
C LEU A 695 4.77 -4.62 27.24
N VAL A 696 5.33 -3.66 26.53
CA VAL A 696 4.60 -2.54 25.94
C VAL A 696 3.67 -3.01 24.83
N VAL A 697 2.38 -2.80 25.05
CA VAL A 697 1.32 -3.07 24.06
C VAL A 697 1.04 -1.79 23.26
N THR A 698 0.96 -1.91 21.94
CA THR A 698 0.62 -0.80 21.06
C THR A 698 -0.82 -0.93 20.56
N ARG A 699 -1.64 0.11 20.72
CA ARG A 699 -3.03 0.12 20.21
C ARG A 699 -3.26 1.36 19.34
N ARG A 700 -3.96 1.17 18.23
CA ARG A 700 -4.43 2.29 17.41
C ARG A 700 -5.70 2.86 18.04
N VAL A 701 -5.73 4.17 18.21
CA VAL A 701 -6.89 4.89 18.74
C VAL A 701 -7.90 5.06 17.61
N THR A 702 -9.11 4.51 17.79
CA THR A 702 -10.17 4.55 16.77
C THR A 702 -11.30 5.50 17.15
N LYS A 703 -11.43 5.84 18.43
CA LYS A 703 -12.53 6.64 19.02
C LYS A 703 -11.96 7.69 19.94
N ARG A 704 -12.72 8.76 20.18
CA ARG A 704 -12.43 9.71 21.27
C ARG A 704 -12.75 9.08 22.63
N ILE A 705 -12.21 9.62 23.70
CA ILE A 705 -12.42 9.07 25.06
C ILE A 705 -13.91 8.98 25.39
N GLU A 706 -14.66 9.97 24.98
CA GLU A 706 -16.12 10.12 25.24
C GLU A 706 -16.97 9.09 24.48
N ASP A 707 -16.44 8.53 23.38
CA ASP A 707 -17.17 7.58 22.49
C ASP A 707 -17.01 6.11 22.92
N PHE A 708 -16.28 5.84 24.01
CA PHE A 708 -16.11 4.47 24.52
C PHE A 708 -17.30 4.08 25.39
N SER A 709 -18.05 3.08 24.98
CA SER A 709 -19.18 2.52 25.76
C SER A 709 -18.73 1.59 26.89
N VAL A 710 -17.52 1.04 26.82
CA VAL A 710 -16.94 0.10 27.80
C VAL A 710 -15.55 0.57 28.20
N SER A 711 -15.24 0.45 29.50
CA SER A 711 -13.91 0.76 30.03
C SER A 711 -12.87 -0.26 29.54
N THR A 712 -12.04 0.13 28.60
CA THR A 712 -10.95 -0.68 28.03
C THR A 712 -9.59 -0.13 28.46
N ASN A 713 -8.53 -0.95 28.40
CA ASN A 713 -7.16 -0.51 28.63
C ASN A 713 -6.77 0.64 27.69
N THR A 714 -7.27 0.64 26.45
CA THR A 714 -7.03 1.74 25.49
C THR A 714 -7.67 3.04 25.98
N GLN A 715 -8.93 3.02 26.43
CA GLN A 715 -9.59 4.21 26.99
C GLN A 715 -8.85 4.73 28.23
N GLN A 716 -8.46 3.84 29.14
CA GLN A 716 -7.73 4.23 30.35
C GLN A 716 -6.36 4.85 30.03
N ALA A 717 -5.68 4.30 29.02
CA ALA A 717 -4.42 4.88 28.52
C ALA A 717 -4.62 6.29 27.93
N LEU A 718 -5.74 6.53 27.25
CA LEU A 718 -6.09 7.87 26.74
C LEU A 718 -6.44 8.84 27.85
N ILE A 719 -7.19 8.40 28.89
CA ILE A 719 -7.50 9.22 30.06
C ILE A 719 -6.22 9.62 30.78
N ARG A 720 -5.33 8.63 30.99
CA ARG A 720 -4.02 8.86 31.61
C ARG A 720 -3.15 9.82 30.80
N ALA A 721 -3.08 9.64 29.47
CA ALA A 721 -2.37 10.55 28.59
C ALA A 721 -2.91 11.97 28.68
N ARG A 722 -4.25 12.16 28.72
CA ARG A 722 -4.88 13.47 28.86
C ARG A 722 -4.54 14.14 30.19
N ARG A 723 -4.46 13.39 31.30
CA ARG A 723 -3.98 13.92 32.60
C ARG A 723 -2.53 14.40 32.57
N LEU A 724 -1.72 13.79 31.72
CA LEU A 724 -0.32 14.19 31.49
C LEU A 724 -0.17 15.29 30.44
N GLY A 725 -1.30 15.94 30.02
CA GLY A 725 -1.31 17.00 29.03
C GLY A 725 -1.19 16.54 27.58
N GLN A 726 -1.32 15.23 27.32
CA GLN A 726 -1.28 14.66 25.98
C GLN A 726 -2.68 14.31 25.49
N ASP A 727 -3.18 15.00 24.47
CA ASP A 727 -4.44 14.64 23.81
C ASP A 727 -4.15 13.74 22.59
N ILE A 728 -4.26 12.41 22.77
CA ILE A 728 -4.02 11.42 21.71
C ILE A 728 -5.32 11.25 20.90
N LEU A 729 -5.37 11.89 19.76
CA LEU A 729 -6.53 11.90 18.88
C LEU A 729 -6.69 10.55 18.11
N PRO A 730 -7.92 10.24 17.66
CA PRO A 730 -8.17 9.13 16.76
C PRO A 730 -7.21 9.12 15.54
N GLY A 731 -6.77 7.92 15.13
CA GLY A 731 -5.76 7.71 14.10
C GLY A 731 -4.32 7.62 14.62
N ARG A 732 -4.05 8.06 15.83
CA ARG A 732 -2.73 7.90 16.50
C ARG A 732 -2.63 6.55 17.21
N LYS A 733 -1.42 6.20 17.64
CA LYS A 733 -1.15 5.02 18.47
C LYS A 733 -0.93 5.44 19.91
N VAL A 734 -1.44 4.64 20.85
CA VAL A 734 -1.12 4.71 22.26
C VAL A 734 -0.31 3.47 22.65
N ARG A 735 0.71 3.64 23.48
CA ARG A 735 1.60 2.58 23.94
C ARG A 735 1.58 2.53 25.46
N PHE A 736 1.28 1.37 26.01
CA PHE A 736 1.14 1.20 27.44
C PHE A 736 1.52 -0.21 27.91
N VAL A 737 1.79 -0.32 29.18
CA VAL A 737 1.92 -1.59 29.93
C VAL A 737 0.67 -1.77 30.78
N ALA A 738 0.09 -2.97 30.77
CA ALA A 738 -1.03 -3.31 31.64
C ALA A 738 -0.54 -3.55 33.07
N THR A 739 -1.23 -2.95 34.05
CA THR A 739 -0.89 -3.00 35.47
C THR A 739 -2.10 -3.40 36.32
N LYS A 740 -1.87 -3.95 37.49
CA LYS A 740 -2.96 -4.25 38.44
C LYS A 740 -3.59 -2.93 38.89
N PRO A 741 -4.93 -2.78 38.77
CA PRO A 741 -5.60 -1.51 39.10
C PRO A 741 -5.56 -1.27 40.63
N SER A 742 -5.32 0.00 40.99
CA SER A 742 -5.53 0.45 42.36
C SER A 742 -7.01 0.69 42.61
N PRO A 743 -7.53 0.38 43.81
CA PRO A 743 -8.94 0.60 44.15
C PRO A 743 -9.35 2.06 43.89
N GLY A 744 -10.46 2.28 43.20
CA GLY A 744 -11.03 3.62 42.92
C GLY A 744 -10.31 4.43 41.82
N ILE A 745 -9.25 3.91 41.23
CA ILE A 745 -8.48 4.62 40.17
C ILE A 745 -8.40 3.74 38.91
N PRO A 746 -9.45 3.79 38.06
CA PRO A 746 -9.50 2.91 36.87
C PRO A 746 -8.31 3.04 35.92
N GLU A 747 -7.77 4.25 35.73
CA GLU A 747 -6.61 4.50 34.86
C GLU A 747 -5.30 3.97 35.42
N SER A 748 -5.24 3.53 36.67
CA SER A 748 -4.07 2.86 37.23
C SER A 748 -3.85 1.44 36.66
N ARG A 749 -4.80 0.91 35.90
CA ARG A 749 -4.67 -0.37 35.20
C ARG A 749 -3.72 -0.35 34.00
N VAL A 750 -3.22 0.82 33.63
CA VAL A 750 -2.23 1.00 32.58
C VAL A 750 -1.20 2.06 32.95
N ILE A 751 0.02 1.89 32.47
CA ILE A 751 1.09 2.89 32.52
C ILE A 751 1.53 3.15 31.08
N LEU A 752 1.69 4.42 30.72
CA LEU A 752 2.20 4.79 29.39
C LEU A 752 3.69 4.47 29.26
N LEU A 753 4.13 4.14 28.04
CA LEU A 753 5.56 3.88 27.76
C LEU A 753 6.46 5.00 28.27
N GLU A 754 6.01 6.21 28.11
CA GLU A 754 6.72 7.43 28.48
C GLU A 754 6.91 7.58 29.99
N GLU A 755 6.07 6.96 30.81
CA GLU A 755 6.14 7.00 32.28
C GLU A 755 7.01 5.90 32.89
N LEU A 756 7.50 4.93 32.07
CA LEU A 756 8.22 3.76 32.61
C LEU A 756 9.56 4.12 33.25
N SER A 757 10.17 5.24 32.86
CA SER A 757 11.44 5.71 33.42
C SER A 757 11.31 6.35 34.79
N ASP A 758 10.13 6.89 35.11
CA ASP A 758 9.92 7.78 36.26
C ASP A 758 9.13 7.12 37.41
N ASN A 759 8.61 5.90 37.20
CA ASN A 759 7.62 5.29 38.09
C ASN A 759 8.07 3.90 38.55
N SER A 760 8.57 3.79 39.75
CA SER A 760 9.05 2.53 40.34
C SER A 760 7.99 1.75 41.16
N GLY A 761 6.75 2.24 41.26
CA GLY A 761 5.73 1.75 42.20
C GLY A 761 4.56 0.94 41.64
N PHE A 762 4.58 0.58 40.34
CA PHE A 762 3.48 -0.17 39.71
C PHE A 762 3.70 -1.69 39.77
N ARG A 763 2.59 -2.44 39.78
CA ARG A 763 2.60 -3.90 39.64
C ARG A 763 2.04 -4.30 38.28
N ILE A 764 2.80 -5.11 37.54
CA ILE A 764 2.37 -5.66 36.25
C ILE A 764 1.14 -6.55 36.45
N ASP A 765 0.17 -6.46 35.53
CA ASP A 765 -0.96 -7.38 35.46
C ASP A 765 -0.51 -8.69 34.81
N SER A 766 0.05 -9.58 35.64
CA SER A 766 0.60 -10.85 35.16
C SER A 766 -0.46 -11.73 34.52
N GLU A 767 -1.72 -11.73 35.02
CA GLU A 767 -2.82 -12.54 34.46
C GLU A 767 -3.17 -12.13 33.04
N TYR A 768 -3.15 -10.80 32.77
CA TYR A 768 -3.36 -10.27 31.44
C TYR A 768 -2.28 -10.78 30.45
N TYR A 769 -1.01 -10.70 30.83
CA TYR A 769 0.10 -11.14 29.98
C TYR A 769 0.21 -12.65 29.86
N GLU A 770 -0.08 -13.39 30.92
CA GLU A 770 -0.18 -14.85 30.87
C GLU A 770 -1.22 -15.31 29.88
N GLY A 771 -2.43 -14.71 29.91
CA GLY A 771 -3.48 -15.02 28.95
C GLY A 771 -3.09 -14.69 27.50
N LEU A 772 -2.27 -13.66 27.25
CA LEU A 772 -1.72 -13.37 25.93
C LEU A 772 -0.66 -14.40 25.51
N ALA A 773 0.23 -14.81 26.43
CA ALA A 773 1.28 -15.77 26.15
C ALA A 773 0.71 -17.16 25.81
N ILE A 774 -0.28 -17.64 26.59
CA ILE A 774 -0.98 -18.90 26.33
C ILE A 774 -1.61 -18.87 24.92
N ARG A 775 -2.29 -17.78 24.56
CA ARG A 775 -2.86 -17.63 23.20
C ARG A 775 -1.81 -17.67 22.10
N ALA A 776 -0.65 -17.04 22.32
CA ALA A 776 0.44 -17.05 21.37
C ALA A 776 1.04 -18.46 21.20
N ILE A 777 1.18 -19.20 22.28
CA ILE A 777 1.67 -20.60 22.22
C ILE A 777 0.61 -21.54 21.66
N TRP A 778 -0.67 -21.31 21.95
CA TRP A 778 -1.75 -22.05 21.28
C TRP A 778 -1.69 -21.88 19.75
N ALA A 779 -1.31 -20.71 19.24
CA ALA A 779 -1.11 -20.55 17.79
C ALA A 779 0.02 -21.44 17.22
N ILE A 780 0.95 -21.92 18.05
CA ILE A 780 1.98 -22.90 17.68
C ILE A 780 1.51 -24.33 17.90
N LEU A 781 0.95 -24.62 19.06
CA LEU A 781 0.61 -26.00 19.49
C LEU A 781 -0.81 -26.42 19.08
N GLY A 782 -1.70 -25.50 18.74
CA GLY A 782 -3.05 -25.80 18.27
C GLY A 782 -3.12 -26.74 17.06
N PRO A 783 -2.25 -26.62 16.04
CA PRO A 783 -2.16 -27.59 14.93
C PRO A 783 -1.83 -29.02 15.38
N PHE A 784 -1.19 -29.20 16.53
CA PHE A 784 -0.93 -30.51 17.15
C PHE A 784 -2.07 -31.00 18.06
N GLY A 785 -3.17 -30.21 18.15
CA GLY A 785 -4.37 -30.56 18.94
C GLY A 785 -4.39 -30.07 20.38
N TRP A 786 -3.49 -29.20 20.82
CA TRP A 786 -3.51 -28.63 22.16
C TRP A 786 -4.57 -27.54 22.32
N SER A 787 -5.26 -27.57 23.48
CA SER A 787 -6.18 -26.51 23.93
C SER A 787 -5.47 -25.46 24.81
N ASP A 788 -6.07 -24.27 24.97
CA ASP A 788 -5.57 -23.24 25.90
C ASP A 788 -5.46 -23.74 27.34
N GLU A 789 -6.39 -24.63 27.77
CA GLU A 789 -6.43 -25.15 29.14
C GLU A 789 -5.27 -26.14 29.36
N GLU A 790 -5.02 -27.06 28.42
CA GLU A 790 -3.93 -28.03 28.52
C GLU A 790 -2.56 -27.33 28.53
N ILE A 791 -2.39 -26.25 27.68
CA ILE A 791 -1.18 -25.43 27.70
C ILE A 791 -0.99 -24.78 29.07
N ARG A 792 -2.05 -24.28 29.70
CA ARG A 792 -2.02 -23.69 31.04
C ARG A 792 -1.65 -24.71 32.09
N GLN A 793 -2.19 -25.91 31.99
CA GLN A 793 -1.95 -27.01 32.94
C GLN A 793 -0.60 -27.70 32.73
N GLY A 794 -0.01 -27.58 31.56
CA GLY A 794 1.28 -28.17 31.23
C GLY A 794 1.23 -29.65 30.82
N HIS A 795 0.04 -30.23 30.68
CA HIS A 795 -0.14 -31.60 30.24
C HIS A 795 -1.38 -31.79 29.37
N ARG A 796 -1.33 -32.72 28.45
CA ARG A 796 -2.42 -33.05 27.53
C ARG A 796 -3.41 -34.02 28.19
N LYS A 797 -4.69 -33.75 28.02
CA LYS A 797 -5.74 -34.67 28.41
C LYS A 797 -6.04 -35.59 27.24
N TYR A 798 -5.58 -36.82 27.31
CA TYR A 798 -5.92 -37.84 26.31
C TYR A 798 -7.38 -38.27 26.52
N THR A 799 -8.19 -38.16 25.44
CA THR A 799 -9.54 -38.74 25.43
C THR A 799 -9.46 -40.19 24.94
N LEU A 800 -10.45 -41.03 25.29
CA LEU A 800 -10.58 -42.40 24.75
C LEU A 800 -10.57 -42.42 23.21
N PHE A 801 -11.02 -41.36 22.58
CA PHE A 801 -11.02 -41.19 21.12
C PHE A 801 -9.58 -41.06 20.54
N ASP A 802 -8.71 -40.31 21.21
CA ASP A 802 -7.29 -40.18 20.83
C ASP A 802 -6.58 -41.53 20.93
N PHE A 803 -7.00 -42.37 21.86
CA PHE A 803 -6.45 -43.71 22.03
C PHE A 803 -6.88 -44.67 20.90
N PHE A 804 -8.13 -44.59 20.45
CA PHE A 804 -8.63 -45.41 19.35
C PHE A 804 -8.11 -44.97 17.99
N SER A 805 -7.94 -43.66 17.73
CA SER A 805 -7.36 -43.14 16.46
C SER A 805 -5.86 -43.46 16.30
N ALA A 806 -5.14 -43.62 17.40
CA ALA A 806 -3.75 -44.10 17.36
C ALA A 806 -3.65 -45.59 17.00
N PHE A 807 -4.70 -46.38 17.28
CA PHE A 807 -4.77 -47.79 16.86
C PHE A 807 -5.10 -47.96 15.38
N ASP A 808 -5.94 -47.11 14.81
CA ASP A 808 -6.28 -47.15 13.37
C ASP A 808 -5.13 -46.67 12.44
N SER A 809 -4.16 -45.96 12.97
CA SER A 809 -2.98 -45.51 12.21
C SER A 809 -1.79 -46.51 12.20
N ASN A 810 -1.91 -47.69 12.84
CA ASN A 810 -0.86 -48.71 12.89
C ASN A 810 -1.28 -49.97 12.13
N PRO A 811 -0.96 -50.13 10.84
CA PRO A 811 -1.41 -51.28 10.01
C PRO A 811 -0.75 -52.62 10.35
N SER A 812 0.07 -52.70 11.39
CA SER A 812 0.84 -53.91 11.71
C SER A 812 0.24 -54.85 12.77
N ILE A 813 -1.01 -54.63 13.27
CA ILE A 813 -1.61 -55.47 14.33
C ILE A 813 -2.82 -56.30 13.85
N ASN A 814 -3.24 -56.20 12.59
CA ASN A 814 -4.44 -56.93 12.11
C ASN A 814 -4.20 -58.20 11.33
N ASP A 815 -3.01 -58.82 11.37
CA ASP A 815 -2.73 -60.08 10.65
C ASP A 815 -2.41 -61.31 11.55
N SER A 816 -2.92 -61.34 12.79
CA SER A 816 -2.78 -62.53 13.59
C SER A 816 -3.98 -62.80 14.51
N ALA A 817 -5.18 -62.81 13.94
CA ALA A 817 -6.31 -63.53 14.59
C ALA A 817 -7.45 -63.70 13.54
N TYR A 818 -7.36 -64.76 12.75
CA TYR A 818 -8.32 -65.73 12.21
C TYR A 818 -7.76 -66.45 11.02
#